data_4a28fedabd8b451a3bd880b1ef33d6a3
#
_entry.id   4a28fedabd8b451a3bd880b1ef33d6a3
#
_cell.length_a   1.000
_cell.length_b   1.000
_cell.length_c   1.000
_cell.angle_alpha   90.00
_cell.angle_beta   90.00
_cell.angle_gamma   90.00
#
_symmetry.space_group_name_H-M   'P 1'
#
loop_
_entity.id
_entity.type
_entity.pdbx_description
1 polymer ?
#
loop_
_entity_poly.entity_id
_entity_poly.type
_entity_poly.pdbx_seq_one_letter_code
_entity_poly.pdbx_strand_id
1 'polypeptide(L)'
;MIKLQKSKFNPKVFYPSVFTILLITAFQALAPKFATEVFKGMQGFITQNFGWFYVLAVAVILICVFILGFGKMGEIKLGADHAKPEHKNISWFSMLFAAGMGIGLVFFGVSEPLMHYLNPPTGEAQSLEAQKLAMNITFFHWGMGAWAVYAIVALILAFFSYRHGLPLALRSAFYPLAGDKIYGWFGDAVDTFAVVATLFGVATSLGYGVLQINAGFAHVFGLPQMHVTLLVALCLAATLSAASGVDRGIKLLSNANIALACCFMLAVLFLGETTQLLKALVQNSGEYVSTLVSNTFNLYAYKKANDAWLGGWTLLYWAWWLSWSPFVGLFIAKISKGRTIREFVVGVLLVPTGFTFAWMSFFGNSAINFVKNGFGELAATANSDSAAALFMFLEKFSFSSVLSVFAVLMIVIFFVTSADSAAIVMNMLCSNGRDDTPVWQKVFWGVIIGMTACFLMLGGGLASLQALTIASALPFTAVLMGAIFGLFRALKVDVIKKQTNAFNNMPISEMSKSWQERLSAIIMLPSKKDGSKFINETTARALDEVRAEFEKNGLNAEVIKRENFINLRVMLGEETDFCYGVKLTKSESPDYTRELEGEDLYYRAEVYLKEGGQDYDILGWSEATIINDVIEQYRKHMQFLHIVR
;
A
#
# COMPACT_ATOMS: atom_id res chain seq x y z
N MET A 1 -12.64 -22.62 2.86
CA MET A 1 -12.26 -22.80 4.26
C MET A 1 -10.78 -23.12 4.43
N ILE A 2 -10.05 -22.21 5.04
CA ILE A 2 -8.60 -22.13 4.98
C ILE A 2 -8.01 -23.11 5.97
N LYS A 3 -7.32 -24.15 5.50
CA LYS A 3 -6.22 -24.72 6.28
C LYS A 3 -5.16 -23.61 6.38
N LEU A 4 -5.22 -22.77 7.42
CA LEU A 4 -4.08 -21.94 7.81
C LEU A 4 -2.93 -22.90 8.03
N GLN A 5 -2.01 -22.93 7.07
CA GLN A 5 -0.79 -23.72 7.21
C GLN A 5 -0.10 -23.30 8.53
N LYS A 6 0.23 -24.29 9.35
CA LYS A 6 0.98 -24.09 10.62
C LYS A 6 2.37 -23.49 10.41
N SER A 7 2.86 -23.36 9.18
CA SER A 7 4.14 -22.74 8.84
C SER A 7 4.05 -21.23 8.94
N LYS A 8 5.01 -20.59 9.62
CA LYS A 8 5.08 -19.14 9.81
C LYS A 8 5.47 -18.36 8.54
N PHE A 9 5.83 -19.04 7.45
CA PHE A 9 6.02 -18.47 6.12
C PHE A 9 5.44 -19.40 5.03
N ASN A 10 5.20 -18.87 3.84
CA ASN A 10 4.79 -19.64 2.68
C ASN A 10 6.03 -20.09 1.88
N PRO A 11 6.44 -21.38 1.95
CA PRO A 11 7.65 -21.85 1.26
C PRO A 11 7.58 -21.67 -0.25
N LYS A 12 6.37 -21.76 -0.83
CA LYS A 12 6.14 -21.66 -2.26
C LYS A 12 6.26 -20.23 -2.82
N VAL A 13 6.25 -19.23 -1.95
CA VAL A 13 6.56 -17.83 -2.29
C VAL A 13 7.99 -17.51 -1.89
N PHE A 14 8.39 -17.91 -0.69
CA PHE A 14 9.69 -17.59 -0.14
C PHE A 14 10.84 -18.12 -1.01
N TYR A 15 10.88 -19.43 -1.27
CA TYR A 15 12.02 -20.01 -2.02
C TYR A 15 12.14 -19.52 -3.47
N PRO A 16 11.07 -19.42 -4.28
CA PRO A 16 11.19 -18.85 -5.63
C PRO A 16 11.63 -17.39 -5.62
N SER A 17 11.13 -16.58 -4.68
CA SER A 17 11.55 -15.18 -4.54
C SER A 17 13.03 -15.07 -4.21
N VAL A 18 13.48 -15.80 -3.19
CA VAL A 18 14.90 -15.81 -2.77
C VAL A 18 15.80 -16.32 -3.88
N PHE A 19 15.40 -17.41 -4.55
CA PHE A 19 16.17 -17.96 -5.68
C PHE A 19 16.34 -16.94 -6.81
N THR A 20 15.26 -16.29 -7.22
CA THR A 20 15.31 -15.27 -8.29
C THR A 20 16.20 -14.10 -7.90
N ILE A 21 16.07 -13.60 -6.67
CA ILE A 21 16.87 -12.48 -6.18
C ILE A 21 18.34 -12.85 -6.08
N LEU A 22 18.67 -14.01 -5.51
CA LEU A 22 20.04 -14.47 -5.39
C LEU A 22 20.68 -14.77 -6.75
N LEU A 23 19.91 -15.32 -7.70
CA LEU A 23 20.39 -15.56 -9.06
C LEU A 23 20.80 -14.26 -9.75
N ILE A 24 19.96 -13.23 -9.68
CA ILE A 24 20.24 -11.90 -10.25
C ILE A 24 21.42 -11.24 -9.54
N THR A 25 21.45 -11.31 -8.21
CA THR A 25 22.55 -10.74 -7.40
C THR A 25 23.87 -11.45 -7.68
N ALA A 26 23.87 -12.78 -7.75
CA ALA A 26 25.05 -13.58 -8.10
C ALA A 26 25.53 -13.29 -9.54
N PHE A 27 24.62 -13.14 -10.50
CA PHE A 27 24.97 -12.76 -11.86
C PHE A 27 25.71 -11.42 -11.90
N GLN A 28 25.21 -10.41 -11.18
CA GLN A 28 25.90 -9.12 -11.05
C GLN A 28 27.24 -9.24 -10.34
N ALA A 29 27.35 -10.06 -9.29
CA ALA A 29 28.59 -10.23 -8.53
C ALA A 29 29.68 -10.96 -9.31
N LEU A 30 29.32 -11.99 -10.08
CA LEU A 30 30.26 -12.85 -10.81
C LEU A 30 30.67 -12.27 -12.17
N ALA A 31 29.80 -11.52 -12.83
CA ALA A 31 30.04 -10.96 -14.16
C ALA A 31 29.60 -9.49 -14.26
N PRO A 32 30.14 -8.56 -13.46
CA PRO A 32 29.58 -7.22 -13.25
C PRO A 32 29.43 -6.41 -14.55
N LYS A 33 30.41 -6.42 -15.44
CA LYS A 33 30.33 -5.69 -16.73
C LYS A 33 29.24 -6.25 -17.62
N PHE A 34 29.24 -7.56 -17.84
CA PHE A 34 28.28 -8.23 -18.70
C PHE A 34 26.85 -8.13 -18.14
N ALA A 35 26.68 -8.33 -16.83
CA ALA A 35 25.38 -8.16 -16.16
C ALA A 35 24.83 -6.74 -16.31
N THR A 36 25.67 -5.72 -16.17
CA THR A 36 25.28 -4.31 -16.36
C THR A 36 24.83 -4.03 -17.79
N GLU A 37 25.53 -4.58 -18.79
CA GLU A 37 25.13 -4.46 -20.20
C GLU A 37 23.78 -5.16 -20.47
N VAL A 38 23.59 -6.37 -19.93
CA VAL A 38 22.31 -7.10 -20.02
C VAL A 38 21.18 -6.31 -19.37
N PHE A 39 21.38 -5.77 -18.18
CA PHE A 39 20.34 -5.00 -17.48
C PHE A 39 19.99 -3.70 -18.23
N LYS A 40 20.99 -2.97 -18.75
CA LYS A 40 20.74 -1.79 -19.60
C LYS A 40 20.02 -2.15 -20.90
N GLY A 41 20.42 -3.25 -21.55
CA GLY A 41 19.74 -3.76 -22.75
C GLY A 41 18.28 -4.13 -22.46
N MET A 42 18.02 -4.81 -21.34
CA MET A 42 16.68 -5.16 -20.89
C MET A 42 15.84 -3.91 -20.56
N GLN A 43 16.41 -2.92 -19.87
CA GLN A 43 15.75 -1.65 -19.62
C GLN A 43 15.38 -0.95 -20.94
N GLY A 44 16.33 -0.84 -21.88
CA GLY A 44 16.08 -0.24 -23.20
C GLY A 44 14.96 -0.96 -23.95
N PHE A 45 15.00 -2.30 -23.98
CA PHE A 45 13.95 -3.10 -24.60
C PHE A 45 12.58 -2.85 -23.97
N ILE A 46 12.49 -2.83 -22.62
CA ILE A 46 11.22 -2.63 -21.90
C ILE A 46 10.71 -1.20 -22.13
N THR A 47 11.54 -0.19 -22.01
CA THR A 47 11.10 1.20 -22.17
C THR A 47 10.63 1.49 -23.59
N GLN A 48 11.28 0.92 -24.60
CA GLN A 48 10.88 1.10 -26.01
C GLN A 48 9.61 0.32 -26.38
N ASN A 49 9.46 -0.92 -25.89
CA ASN A 49 8.35 -1.79 -26.33
C ASN A 49 7.16 -1.81 -25.37
N PHE A 50 7.37 -1.55 -24.08
CA PHE A 50 6.34 -1.61 -23.03
C PHE A 50 6.15 -0.29 -22.27
N GLY A 51 6.82 0.79 -22.67
CA GLY A 51 6.64 2.11 -22.05
C GLY A 51 5.19 2.58 -22.08
N TRP A 52 4.49 2.33 -23.20
CA TRP A 52 3.07 2.63 -23.33
C TRP A 52 2.20 1.88 -22.30
N PHE A 53 2.58 0.66 -21.95
CA PHE A 53 1.85 -0.14 -20.96
C PHE A 53 1.97 0.43 -19.55
N TYR A 54 3.15 0.91 -19.16
CA TYR A 54 3.34 1.59 -17.86
C TYR A 54 2.49 2.86 -17.76
N VAL A 55 2.51 3.71 -18.79
CA VAL A 55 1.73 4.95 -18.82
C VAL A 55 0.25 4.63 -18.77
N LEU A 56 -0.23 3.69 -19.59
CA LEU A 56 -1.62 3.24 -19.60
C LEU A 56 -2.04 2.65 -18.25
N ALA A 57 -1.20 1.81 -17.64
CA ALA A 57 -1.50 1.19 -16.36
C ALA A 57 -1.68 2.24 -15.25
N VAL A 58 -0.77 3.22 -15.15
CA VAL A 58 -0.90 4.30 -14.15
C VAL A 58 -2.12 5.18 -14.44
N ALA A 59 -2.42 5.46 -15.72
CA ALA A 59 -3.63 6.18 -16.11
C ALA A 59 -4.91 5.44 -15.67
N VAL A 60 -5.00 4.14 -15.97
CA VAL A 60 -6.12 3.29 -15.56
C VAL A 60 -6.23 3.23 -14.04
N ILE A 61 -5.12 3.06 -13.32
CA ILE A 61 -5.09 3.05 -11.85
C ILE A 61 -5.66 4.36 -11.30
N LEU A 62 -5.20 5.50 -11.80
CA LEU A 62 -5.67 6.82 -11.36
C LEU A 62 -7.18 6.97 -11.58
N ILE A 63 -7.68 6.62 -12.75
CA ILE A 63 -9.11 6.64 -13.08
C ILE A 63 -9.90 5.70 -12.16
N CYS A 64 -9.40 4.47 -11.93
CA CYS A 64 -10.04 3.51 -11.04
C CYS A 64 -10.14 4.05 -9.61
N VAL A 65 -9.09 4.65 -9.08
CA VAL A 65 -9.08 5.23 -7.72
C VAL A 65 -10.08 6.38 -7.61
N PHE A 66 -10.19 7.24 -8.65
CA PHE A 66 -11.23 8.28 -8.69
C PHE A 66 -12.65 7.69 -8.70
N ILE A 67 -12.90 6.68 -9.54
CA ILE A 67 -14.21 5.99 -9.57
C ILE A 67 -14.54 5.39 -8.21
N LEU A 68 -13.59 4.76 -7.54
CA LEU A 68 -13.76 4.17 -6.22
C LEU A 68 -14.04 5.22 -5.14
N GLY A 69 -13.33 6.34 -5.15
CA GLY A 69 -13.50 7.40 -4.16
C GLY A 69 -14.81 8.18 -4.31
N PHE A 70 -15.17 8.52 -5.54
CA PHE A 70 -16.32 9.41 -5.80
C PHE A 70 -17.60 8.68 -6.21
N GLY A 71 -17.51 7.40 -6.59
CA GLY A 71 -18.65 6.56 -6.93
C GLY A 71 -19.39 5.98 -5.71
N LYS A 72 -20.43 5.17 -5.98
CA LYS A 72 -21.20 4.44 -4.95
C LYS A 72 -20.35 3.44 -4.13
N MET A 73 -19.28 2.91 -4.71
CA MET A 73 -18.35 2.01 -4.04
C MET A 73 -17.58 2.71 -2.91
N GLY A 74 -17.47 4.05 -2.95
CA GLY A 74 -16.83 4.85 -1.91
C GLY A 74 -17.47 4.76 -0.53
N GLU A 75 -18.72 4.30 -0.42
CA GLU A 75 -19.43 4.14 0.84
C GLU A 75 -19.13 2.81 1.56
N ILE A 76 -18.46 1.88 0.86
CA ILE A 76 -18.10 0.58 1.43
C ILE A 76 -16.97 0.78 2.43
N LYS A 77 -17.04 0.10 3.59
CA LYS A 77 -16.00 0.12 4.62
C LYS A 77 -14.91 -0.92 4.37
N LEU A 78 -13.70 -0.57 4.69
CA LEU A 78 -12.55 -1.47 4.78
C LEU A 78 -12.61 -2.25 6.09
N GLY A 79 -13.56 -3.16 6.18
CA GLY A 79 -13.93 -3.96 7.33
C GLY A 79 -15.42 -4.22 7.40
N ALA A 80 -15.89 -4.68 8.54
CA ALA A 80 -17.31 -4.86 8.80
C ALA A 80 -18.09 -3.52 8.74
N ASP A 81 -19.38 -3.56 8.42
CA ASP A 81 -20.17 -2.33 8.24
C ASP A 81 -20.29 -1.49 9.53
N HIS A 82 -20.21 -2.13 10.71
CA HIS A 82 -20.18 -1.46 12.01
C HIS A 82 -18.79 -1.04 12.46
N ALA A 83 -17.72 -1.47 11.77
CA ALA A 83 -16.35 -1.15 12.17
C ALA A 83 -16.11 0.36 12.23
N LYS A 84 -15.40 0.79 13.26
CA LYS A 84 -14.92 2.18 13.41
C LYS A 84 -13.44 2.25 13.02
N PRO A 85 -12.97 3.40 12.51
CA PRO A 85 -11.54 3.58 12.25
C PRO A 85 -10.69 3.35 13.50
N GLU A 86 -9.63 2.54 13.39
CA GLU A 86 -8.72 2.26 14.52
C GLU A 86 -7.91 3.50 14.94
N HIS A 87 -7.71 4.44 14.01
CA HIS A 87 -6.93 5.66 14.24
C HIS A 87 -7.77 6.91 13.99
N LYS A 88 -7.63 7.93 14.87
CA LYS A 88 -8.19 9.27 14.66
C LYS A 88 -7.62 9.91 13.40
N ASN A 89 -8.35 10.81 12.74
CA ASN A 89 -7.95 11.42 11.46
C ASN A 89 -6.55 12.05 11.50
N ILE A 90 -6.23 12.82 12.53
CA ILE A 90 -4.91 13.46 12.67
C ILE A 90 -3.79 12.42 12.73
N SER A 91 -3.95 11.37 13.55
CA SER A 91 -2.96 10.30 13.65
C SER A 91 -2.82 9.53 12.34
N TRP A 92 -3.93 9.25 11.67
CA TRP A 92 -3.92 8.57 10.38
C TRP A 92 -3.24 9.40 9.28
N PHE A 93 -3.55 10.69 9.19
CA PHE A 93 -2.87 11.60 8.26
C PHE A 93 -1.36 11.71 8.53
N SER A 94 -0.95 11.75 9.79
CA SER A 94 0.47 11.74 10.16
C SER A 94 1.16 10.44 9.73
N MET A 95 0.48 9.29 9.84
CA MET A 95 1.02 8.01 9.39
C MET A 95 1.05 7.89 7.87
N LEU A 96 0.05 8.41 7.15
CA LEU A 96 0.07 8.50 5.68
C LEU A 96 1.22 9.37 5.20
N PHE A 97 1.44 10.49 5.88
CA PHE A 97 2.56 11.38 5.63
C PHE A 97 3.90 10.66 5.81
N ALA A 98 4.05 9.94 6.93
CA ALA A 98 5.25 9.12 7.19
C ALA A 98 5.52 8.07 6.11
N ALA A 99 4.47 7.48 5.55
CA ALA A 99 4.58 6.50 4.48
C ALA A 99 5.05 7.11 3.14
N GLY A 100 4.73 8.39 2.92
CA GLY A 100 5.06 9.10 1.69
C GLY A 100 6.38 9.83 1.72
N MET A 101 6.90 10.09 2.91
CA MET A 101 8.18 10.75 3.08
C MET A 101 9.31 9.73 3.03
N GLY A 102 10.22 9.92 2.13
CA GLY A 102 11.34 9.02 1.96
C GLY A 102 12.54 9.67 1.29
N ILE A 103 13.59 8.89 1.11
CA ILE A 103 14.85 9.26 0.49
C ILE A 103 14.63 9.97 -0.85
N GLY A 104 13.71 9.43 -1.68
CA GLY A 104 13.45 9.98 -3.01
C GLY A 104 13.04 11.44 -3.00
N LEU A 105 12.17 11.86 -2.07
CA LEU A 105 11.71 13.24 -1.96
C LEU A 105 12.87 14.21 -1.64
N VAL A 106 13.78 13.80 -0.76
CA VAL A 106 14.95 14.60 -0.39
C VAL A 106 15.97 14.63 -1.52
N PHE A 107 16.15 13.49 -2.20
CA PHE A 107 17.09 13.37 -3.32
C PHE A 107 16.67 14.22 -4.52
N PHE A 108 15.40 14.17 -4.89
CA PHE A 108 14.89 14.80 -6.11
C PHE A 108 14.32 16.22 -5.90
N GLY A 109 14.11 16.66 -4.65
CA GLY A 109 13.51 17.97 -4.36
C GLY A 109 14.23 19.17 -4.98
N VAL A 110 15.54 19.08 -5.13
CA VAL A 110 16.39 20.09 -5.79
C VAL A 110 16.77 19.64 -7.19
N SER A 111 17.23 18.39 -7.33
CA SER A 111 17.86 17.92 -8.57
C SER A 111 16.85 17.78 -9.72
N GLU A 112 15.67 17.23 -9.51
CA GLU A 112 14.70 17.00 -10.59
C GLU A 112 14.17 18.30 -11.22
N PRO A 113 13.65 19.30 -10.46
CA PRO A 113 13.23 20.56 -11.05
C PRO A 113 14.35 21.26 -11.83
N LEU A 114 15.59 21.19 -11.32
CA LEU A 114 16.75 21.75 -12.04
C LEU A 114 17.05 20.99 -13.32
N MET A 115 17.05 19.65 -13.29
CA MET A 115 17.32 18.83 -14.47
C MET A 115 16.32 19.09 -15.58
N HIS A 116 15.02 19.23 -15.23
CA HIS A 116 13.98 19.57 -16.21
C HIS A 116 14.06 21.02 -16.69
N TYR A 117 14.53 21.94 -15.87
CA TYR A 117 14.78 23.34 -16.27
C TYR A 117 15.96 23.46 -17.22
N LEU A 118 17.04 22.71 -16.96
CA LEU A 118 18.27 22.71 -17.74
C LEU A 118 18.15 21.87 -19.03
N ASN A 119 17.35 20.79 -18.97
CA ASN A 119 17.21 19.81 -20.06
C ASN A 119 15.72 19.44 -20.24
N PRO A 120 14.86 20.38 -20.67
CA PRO A 120 13.43 20.13 -20.82
C PRO A 120 13.17 19.18 -22.01
N PRO A 121 12.14 18.32 -21.95
CA PRO A 121 11.77 17.45 -23.07
C PRO A 121 11.25 18.24 -24.28
N THR A 122 10.74 19.44 -24.04
CA THR A 122 10.21 20.33 -25.09
C THR A 122 10.50 21.80 -24.74
N GLY A 123 10.64 22.62 -25.78
CA GLY A 123 10.92 24.06 -25.61
C GLY A 123 12.41 24.36 -25.45
N GLU A 124 12.71 25.62 -25.19
CA GLU A 124 14.05 26.14 -24.99
C GLU A 124 14.46 26.01 -23.52
N ALA A 125 15.67 25.46 -23.30
CA ALA A 125 16.25 25.31 -21.96
C ALA A 125 16.42 26.69 -21.27
N GLN A 126 16.28 26.69 -19.94
CA GLN A 126 16.49 27.87 -19.08
C GLN A 126 15.54 29.06 -19.40
N SER A 127 14.48 28.81 -20.16
CA SER A 127 13.43 29.80 -20.43
C SER A 127 12.39 29.84 -19.29
N LEU A 128 11.47 30.81 -19.34
CA LEU A 128 10.33 30.88 -18.42
C LEU A 128 9.40 29.68 -18.61
N GLU A 129 9.20 29.26 -19.84
CA GLU A 129 8.41 28.09 -20.21
C GLU A 129 9.05 26.81 -19.67
N ALA A 130 10.39 26.68 -19.75
CA ALA A 130 11.12 25.57 -19.17
C ALA A 130 10.97 25.51 -17.65
N GLN A 131 10.94 26.66 -16.96
CA GLN A 131 10.71 26.72 -15.51
C GLN A 131 9.30 26.20 -15.14
N LYS A 132 8.26 26.65 -15.85
CA LYS A 132 6.88 26.18 -15.64
C LYS A 132 6.76 24.69 -15.93
N LEU A 133 7.31 24.24 -17.05
CA LEU A 133 7.31 22.84 -17.47
C LEU A 133 8.05 21.96 -16.46
N ALA A 134 9.22 22.39 -15.97
CA ALA A 134 9.99 21.66 -14.97
C ALA A 134 9.18 21.41 -13.69
N MET A 135 8.52 22.43 -13.18
CA MET A 135 7.69 22.28 -11.98
C MET A 135 6.43 21.44 -12.24
N ASN A 136 5.81 21.56 -13.42
CA ASN A 136 4.67 20.76 -13.81
C ASN A 136 5.02 19.27 -13.91
N ILE A 137 6.14 18.92 -14.56
CA ILE A 137 6.66 17.55 -14.66
C ILE A 137 6.98 16.99 -13.27
N THR A 138 7.67 17.76 -12.44
CA THR A 138 8.01 17.34 -11.07
C THR A 138 6.74 17.06 -10.26
N PHE A 139 5.73 17.95 -10.33
CA PHE A 139 4.44 17.71 -9.68
C PHE A 139 3.72 16.48 -10.24
N PHE A 140 3.84 16.22 -11.55
CA PHE A 140 3.26 15.05 -12.19
C PHE A 140 3.89 13.75 -11.69
N HIS A 141 5.20 13.67 -11.56
CA HIS A 141 5.90 12.48 -11.07
C HIS A 141 5.60 12.17 -9.60
N TRP A 142 5.41 13.20 -8.76
CA TRP A 142 5.25 13.10 -7.30
C TRP A 142 3.83 13.33 -6.81
N GLY A 143 2.89 13.56 -7.71
CA GLY A 143 1.49 13.88 -7.43
C GLY A 143 0.58 12.68 -7.33
N MET A 144 -0.68 12.89 -7.71
CA MET A 144 -1.76 11.91 -7.54
C MET A 144 -1.52 10.59 -8.27
N GLY A 145 -0.75 10.56 -9.37
CA GLY A 145 -0.42 9.32 -10.09
C GLY A 145 0.34 8.33 -9.21
N ALA A 146 1.39 8.80 -8.51
CA ALA A 146 2.16 8.01 -7.56
C ALA A 146 1.29 7.48 -6.42
N TRP A 147 0.49 8.36 -5.82
CA TRP A 147 -0.38 8.01 -4.69
C TRP A 147 -1.54 7.13 -5.08
N ALA A 148 -2.05 7.21 -6.32
CA ALA A 148 -3.05 6.29 -6.84
C ALA A 148 -2.52 4.86 -6.94
N VAL A 149 -1.26 4.67 -7.34
CA VAL A 149 -0.61 3.36 -7.37
C VAL A 149 -0.53 2.74 -5.97
N TYR A 150 -0.20 3.53 -4.96
CA TYR A 150 -0.19 3.05 -3.57
C TYR A 150 -1.60 2.80 -3.03
N ALA A 151 -2.53 3.71 -3.34
CA ALA A 151 -3.92 3.61 -2.89
C ALA A 151 -4.60 2.33 -3.41
N ILE A 152 -4.44 1.99 -4.69
CA ILE A 152 -5.11 0.83 -5.27
C ILE A 152 -4.62 -0.48 -4.65
N VAL A 153 -3.31 -0.62 -4.42
CA VAL A 153 -2.74 -1.80 -3.76
C VAL A 153 -3.23 -1.89 -2.30
N ALA A 154 -3.21 -0.78 -1.58
CA ALA A 154 -3.70 -0.72 -0.20
C ALA A 154 -5.20 -1.04 -0.10
N LEU A 155 -6.03 -0.54 -1.03
CA LEU A 155 -7.45 -0.87 -1.12
C LEU A 155 -7.67 -2.36 -1.35
N ILE A 156 -6.95 -2.96 -2.29
CA ILE A 156 -6.99 -4.41 -2.56
C ILE A 156 -6.69 -5.18 -1.29
N LEU A 157 -5.58 -4.89 -0.64
CA LEU A 157 -5.16 -5.59 0.57
C LEU A 157 -6.17 -5.42 1.72
N ALA A 158 -6.58 -4.19 2.00
CA ALA A 158 -7.51 -3.88 3.08
C ALA A 158 -8.91 -4.47 2.84
N PHE A 159 -9.45 -4.32 1.64
CA PHE A 159 -10.78 -4.79 1.29
C PHE A 159 -10.89 -6.31 1.40
N PHE A 160 -10.00 -7.05 0.74
CA PHE A 160 -10.05 -8.50 0.76
C PHE A 160 -9.70 -9.10 2.13
N SER A 161 -8.80 -8.47 2.88
CA SER A 161 -8.43 -9.00 4.19
C SER A 161 -9.42 -8.63 5.28
N TYR A 162 -9.74 -7.35 5.44
CA TYR A 162 -10.53 -6.91 6.59
C TYR A 162 -12.03 -7.09 6.40
N ARG A 163 -12.53 -7.05 5.15
CA ARG A 163 -13.95 -7.24 4.87
C ARG A 163 -14.31 -8.69 4.53
N HIS A 164 -13.43 -9.39 3.80
CA HIS A 164 -13.69 -10.76 3.34
C HIS A 164 -12.90 -11.84 4.08
N GLY A 165 -12.04 -11.46 5.05
CA GLY A 165 -11.27 -12.43 5.85
C GLY A 165 -10.24 -13.24 5.07
N LEU A 166 -9.86 -12.78 3.86
CA LEU A 166 -8.83 -13.42 3.03
C LEU A 166 -7.42 -13.03 3.51
N PRO A 167 -6.36 -13.73 3.08
CA PRO A 167 -4.99 -13.36 3.42
C PRO A 167 -4.67 -11.91 3.06
N LEU A 168 -3.88 -11.22 3.90
CA LEU A 168 -3.39 -9.88 3.61
C LEU A 168 -2.23 -9.95 2.59
N ALA A 169 -2.56 -10.40 1.38
CA ALA A 169 -1.66 -10.66 0.27
C ALA A 169 -2.35 -10.38 -1.06
N LEU A 170 -1.57 -10.06 -2.09
CA LEU A 170 -2.13 -9.61 -3.38
C LEU A 170 -2.94 -10.70 -4.09
N ARG A 171 -2.60 -11.99 -3.85
CA ARG A 171 -3.36 -13.13 -4.37
C ARG A 171 -4.85 -13.07 -4.06
N SER A 172 -5.23 -12.46 -2.93
CA SER A 172 -6.62 -12.37 -2.47
C SER A 172 -7.52 -11.59 -3.44
N ALA A 173 -6.96 -10.66 -4.21
CA ALA A 173 -7.70 -9.93 -5.23
C ALA A 173 -8.24 -10.81 -6.36
N PHE A 174 -7.64 -11.96 -6.58
CA PHE A 174 -8.05 -12.92 -7.61
C PHE A 174 -9.10 -13.92 -7.12
N TYR A 175 -9.48 -13.89 -5.84
CA TYR A 175 -10.51 -14.80 -5.32
C TYR A 175 -11.84 -14.71 -6.09
N PRO A 176 -12.37 -13.52 -6.45
CA PRO A 176 -13.59 -13.41 -7.23
C PRO A 176 -13.49 -13.96 -8.67
N LEU A 177 -12.25 -14.17 -9.17
CA LEU A 177 -11.98 -14.65 -10.53
C LEU A 177 -11.62 -16.14 -10.57
N ALA A 178 -10.86 -16.60 -9.59
CA ALA A 178 -10.22 -17.91 -9.58
C ALA A 178 -10.61 -18.79 -8.39
N GLY A 179 -11.43 -18.27 -7.45
CA GLY A 179 -11.84 -19.01 -6.25
C GLY A 179 -10.65 -19.53 -5.46
N ASP A 180 -10.73 -20.77 -4.98
CA ASP A 180 -9.69 -21.40 -4.14
C ASP A 180 -8.36 -21.66 -4.88
N LYS A 181 -8.30 -21.47 -6.21
CA LYS A 181 -7.04 -21.56 -6.97
C LYS A 181 -5.99 -20.54 -6.53
N ILE A 182 -6.39 -19.47 -5.82
CA ILE A 182 -5.46 -18.52 -5.20
C ILE A 182 -4.54 -19.16 -4.15
N TYR A 183 -4.91 -20.31 -3.60
CA TYR A 183 -4.07 -21.07 -2.65
C TYR A 183 -3.11 -22.04 -3.33
N GLY A 184 -3.15 -22.10 -4.68
CA GLY A 184 -2.28 -22.91 -5.52
C GLY A 184 -1.11 -22.10 -6.11
N TRP A 185 -0.46 -22.70 -7.11
CA TRP A 185 0.69 -22.13 -7.80
C TRP A 185 0.44 -20.73 -8.39
N PHE A 186 -0.79 -20.45 -8.84
CA PHE A 186 -1.16 -19.16 -9.41
C PHE A 186 -1.02 -18.02 -8.37
N GLY A 187 -1.60 -18.21 -7.19
CA GLY A 187 -1.46 -17.22 -6.10
C GLY A 187 -0.02 -17.11 -5.60
N ASP A 188 0.72 -18.24 -5.56
CA ASP A 188 2.14 -18.24 -5.19
C ASP A 188 2.98 -17.43 -6.19
N ALA A 189 2.68 -17.51 -7.50
CA ALA A 189 3.33 -16.69 -8.53
C ALA A 189 2.99 -15.20 -8.39
N VAL A 190 1.72 -14.85 -8.14
CA VAL A 190 1.27 -13.47 -7.90
C VAL A 190 2.07 -12.82 -6.76
N ASP A 191 2.16 -13.50 -5.61
CA ASP A 191 2.88 -12.96 -4.46
C ASP A 191 4.41 -12.96 -4.69
N THR A 192 4.95 -13.92 -5.44
CA THR A 192 6.38 -13.93 -5.81
C THR A 192 6.75 -12.70 -6.65
N PHE A 193 5.93 -12.32 -7.65
CA PHE A 193 6.15 -11.10 -8.43
C PHE A 193 6.12 -9.85 -7.53
N ALA A 194 5.18 -9.78 -6.57
CA ALA A 194 5.12 -8.68 -5.61
C ALA A 194 6.38 -8.59 -4.75
N VAL A 195 6.89 -9.72 -4.24
CA VAL A 195 8.12 -9.78 -3.43
C VAL A 195 9.33 -9.32 -4.24
N VAL A 196 9.53 -9.85 -5.45
CA VAL A 196 10.68 -9.53 -6.31
C VAL A 196 10.66 -8.06 -6.73
N ALA A 197 9.50 -7.54 -7.15
CA ALA A 197 9.35 -6.12 -7.50
C ALA A 197 9.66 -5.21 -6.29
N THR A 198 9.11 -5.53 -5.13
CA THR A 198 9.34 -4.77 -3.89
C THR A 198 10.82 -4.71 -3.54
N LEU A 199 11.54 -5.82 -3.64
CA LEU A 199 12.96 -5.85 -3.29
C LEU A 199 13.78 -4.90 -4.17
N PHE A 200 13.61 -4.94 -5.50
CA PHE A 200 14.38 -4.08 -6.40
C PHE A 200 13.98 -2.60 -6.27
N GLY A 201 12.69 -2.31 -6.05
CA GLY A 201 12.24 -0.96 -5.75
C GLY A 201 12.87 -0.40 -4.47
N VAL A 202 12.88 -1.17 -3.39
CA VAL A 202 13.52 -0.78 -2.12
C VAL A 202 15.03 -0.63 -2.30
N ALA A 203 15.70 -1.60 -2.93
CA ALA A 203 17.15 -1.55 -3.16
C ALA A 203 17.56 -0.28 -3.94
N THR A 204 16.76 0.14 -4.93
CA THR A 204 16.97 1.39 -5.68
C THR A 204 16.89 2.61 -4.76
N SER A 205 15.92 2.66 -3.86
CA SER A 205 15.82 3.77 -2.89
C SER A 205 16.99 3.81 -1.92
N LEU A 206 17.47 2.65 -1.46
CA LEU A 206 18.67 2.58 -0.64
C LEU A 206 19.92 3.03 -1.41
N GLY A 207 19.99 2.74 -2.72
CA GLY A 207 21.02 3.26 -3.62
C GLY A 207 21.03 4.80 -3.67
N TYR A 208 19.88 5.43 -3.89
CA TYR A 208 19.76 6.89 -3.82
C TYR A 208 20.18 7.44 -2.45
N GLY A 209 19.73 6.79 -1.37
CA GLY A 209 20.03 7.22 -0.01
C GLY A 209 21.52 7.19 0.31
N VAL A 210 22.22 6.10 -0.04
CA VAL A 210 23.65 6.00 0.24
C VAL A 210 24.47 6.99 -0.57
N LEU A 211 24.11 7.25 -1.83
CA LEU A 211 24.76 8.27 -2.64
C LEU A 211 24.62 9.65 -2.01
N GLN A 212 23.42 10.00 -1.55
CA GLN A 212 23.15 11.30 -0.95
C GLN A 212 23.79 11.45 0.43
N ILE A 213 23.80 10.42 1.27
CA ILE A 213 24.50 10.42 2.56
C ILE A 213 25.99 10.60 2.34
N ASN A 214 26.56 9.89 1.34
CA ASN A 214 27.98 10.00 1.04
C ASN A 214 28.35 11.41 0.51
N ALA A 215 27.53 11.99 -0.37
CA ALA A 215 27.70 13.37 -0.83
C ALA A 215 27.63 14.36 0.34
N GLY A 216 26.69 14.15 1.27
CA GLY A 216 26.58 14.95 2.48
C GLY A 216 27.79 14.83 3.41
N PHE A 217 28.31 13.62 3.62
CA PHE A 217 29.53 13.42 4.42
C PHE A 217 30.76 14.05 3.78
N ALA A 218 30.88 13.96 2.45
CA ALA A 218 31.95 14.66 1.73
C ALA A 218 31.83 16.17 1.88
N HIS A 219 30.63 16.72 1.73
CA HIS A 219 30.37 18.16 1.81
C HIS A 219 30.58 18.73 3.23
N VAL A 220 30.04 18.06 4.26
CA VAL A 220 30.06 18.57 5.65
C VAL A 220 31.37 18.27 6.37
N PHE A 221 31.93 17.07 6.17
CA PHE A 221 33.06 16.58 6.94
C PHE A 221 34.35 16.37 6.12
N GLY A 222 34.31 16.61 4.80
CA GLY A 222 35.45 16.37 3.91
C GLY A 222 35.84 14.88 3.78
N LEU A 223 34.92 13.96 4.06
CA LEU A 223 35.20 12.54 4.03
C LEU A 223 35.29 12.01 2.59
N PRO A 224 36.14 11.01 2.30
CA PRO A 224 36.22 10.40 0.99
C PRO A 224 34.94 9.62 0.65
N GLN A 225 34.80 9.27 -0.62
CA GLN A 225 33.68 8.44 -1.07
C GLN A 225 33.74 7.04 -0.46
N MET A 226 32.66 6.62 0.26
CA MET A 226 32.57 5.37 1.01
C MET A 226 31.22 4.66 0.79
N HIS A 227 30.70 4.69 -0.43
CA HIS A 227 29.34 4.21 -0.74
C HIS A 227 29.05 2.82 -0.19
N VAL A 228 29.95 1.86 -0.39
CA VAL A 228 29.76 0.47 0.03
C VAL A 228 29.81 0.33 1.56
N THR A 229 30.81 0.97 2.19
CA THR A 229 30.93 0.95 3.65
C THR A 229 29.71 1.54 4.33
N LEU A 230 29.22 2.68 3.83
CA LEU A 230 27.99 3.31 4.32
C LEU A 230 26.78 2.42 4.12
N LEU A 231 26.62 1.84 2.92
CA LEU A 231 25.51 0.95 2.62
C LEU A 231 25.48 -0.26 3.55
N VAL A 232 26.62 -0.91 3.78
CA VAL A 232 26.74 -2.04 4.69
C VAL A 232 26.43 -1.62 6.13
N ALA A 233 27.03 -0.53 6.61
CA ALA A 233 26.82 -0.05 7.98
C ALA A 233 25.35 0.33 8.24
N LEU A 234 24.72 1.05 7.31
CA LEU A 234 23.33 1.48 7.46
C LEU A 234 22.34 0.31 7.33
N CYS A 235 22.59 -0.65 6.42
CA CYS A 235 21.77 -1.85 6.31
C CYS A 235 21.93 -2.76 7.54
N LEU A 236 23.11 -2.87 8.13
CA LEU A 236 23.30 -3.56 9.39
C LEU A 236 22.54 -2.88 10.53
N ALA A 237 22.64 -1.56 10.65
CA ALA A 237 21.89 -0.80 11.64
C ALA A 237 20.36 -1.01 11.50
N ALA A 238 19.85 -0.94 10.27
CA ALA A 238 18.44 -1.19 9.97
C ALA A 238 18.03 -2.65 10.28
N THR A 239 18.88 -3.63 9.96
CA THR A 239 18.63 -5.04 10.25
C THR A 239 18.60 -5.32 11.76
N LEU A 240 19.51 -4.70 12.53
CA LEU A 240 19.51 -4.77 13.99
C LEU A 240 18.27 -4.10 14.59
N SER A 241 17.81 -2.98 14.00
CA SER A 241 16.57 -2.32 14.38
C SER A 241 15.37 -3.26 14.17
N ALA A 242 15.22 -3.86 12.98
CA ALA A 242 14.16 -4.81 12.66
C ALA A 242 14.18 -6.06 13.56
N ALA A 243 15.37 -6.51 13.95
CA ALA A 243 15.56 -7.66 14.82
C ALA A 243 15.20 -7.38 16.28
N SER A 244 15.45 -6.16 16.75
CA SER A 244 15.25 -5.75 18.15
C SER A 244 13.78 -5.77 18.58
N GLY A 245 12.84 -5.66 17.62
CA GLY A 245 11.41 -5.60 17.90
C GLY A 245 10.99 -4.37 18.74
N VAL A 246 11.82 -3.34 18.78
CA VAL A 246 11.57 -2.10 19.57
C VAL A 246 10.64 -1.18 18.79
N ASP A 247 9.37 -1.56 18.64
CA ASP A 247 8.34 -0.79 17.92
C ASP A 247 8.26 0.67 18.40
N ARG A 248 8.47 0.91 19.71
CA ARG A 248 8.48 2.27 20.28
C ARG A 248 9.64 3.12 19.77
N GLY A 249 10.83 2.53 19.62
CA GLY A 249 12.01 3.25 19.11
C GLY A 249 11.86 3.65 17.65
N ILE A 250 11.39 2.75 16.81
CA ILE A 250 11.13 2.99 15.38
C ILE A 250 10.06 4.08 15.21
N LYS A 251 8.97 4.00 15.96
CA LYS A 251 7.91 5.01 15.95
C LYS A 251 8.43 6.39 16.38
N LEU A 252 9.30 6.45 17.39
CA LEU A 252 9.90 7.70 17.85
C LEU A 252 10.81 8.31 16.77
N LEU A 253 11.68 7.49 16.15
CA LEU A 253 12.54 7.92 15.06
C LEU A 253 11.75 8.40 13.85
N SER A 254 10.70 7.68 13.46
CA SER A 254 9.82 8.08 12.34
C SER A 254 9.12 9.40 12.63
N ASN A 255 8.58 9.60 13.84
CA ASN A 255 7.94 10.86 14.22
C ASN A 255 8.95 12.02 14.27
N ALA A 256 10.14 11.80 14.81
CA ALA A 256 11.20 12.78 14.82
C ALA A 256 11.61 13.18 13.39
N ASN A 257 11.70 12.21 12.48
CA ASN A 257 12.06 12.45 11.10
C ASN A 257 11.02 13.28 10.35
N ILE A 258 9.72 13.04 10.61
CA ILE A 258 8.63 13.88 10.07
C ILE A 258 8.77 15.33 10.58
N ALA A 259 9.01 15.50 11.87
CA ALA A 259 9.20 16.83 12.46
C ALA A 259 10.42 17.53 11.84
N LEU A 260 11.54 16.82 11.69
CA LEU A 260 12.74 17.33 11.01
C LEU A 260 12.45 17.75 9.57
N ALA A 261 11.72 16.92 8.79
CA ALA A 261 11.36 17.24 7.41
C ALA A 261 10.46 18.47 7.33
N CYS A 262 9.46 18.59 8.20
CA CYS A 262 8.62 19.78 8.28
C CYS A 262 9.46 21.04 8.65
N CYS A 263 10.31 20.93 9.66
CA CYS A 263 11.19 22.05 10.07
C CYS A 263 12.14 22.46 8.94
N PHE A 264 12.71 21.48 8.23
CA PHE A 264 13.61 21.72 7.11
C PHE A 264 12.88 22.39 5.93
N MET A 265 11.69 21.93 5.59
CA MET A 265 10.86 22.57 4.57
C MET A 265 10.48 24.02 4.95
N LEU A 266 10.10 24.26 6.20
CA LEU A 266 9.79 25.60 6.70
C LEU A 266 11.03 26.50 6.75
N ALA A 267 12.21 25.95 7.06
CA ALA A 267 13.47 26.69 7.00
C ALA A 267 13.73 27.19 5.58
N VAL A 268 13.61 26.33 4.55
CA VAL A 268 13.76 26.74 3.15
C VAL A 268 12.73 27.81 2.76
N LEU A 269 11.48 27.67 3.21
CA LEU A 269 10.42 28.65 2.94
C LEU A 269 10.75 30.03 3.55
N PHE A 270 11.14 30.09 4.83
CA PHE A 270 11.30 31.34 5.56
C PHE A 270 12.67 31.99 5.37
N LEU A 271 13.72 31.21 5.06
CA LEU A 271 15.04 31.74 4.71
C LEU A 271 15.13 32.12 3.23
N GLY A 272 14.21 31.65 2.39
CA GLY A 272 14.11 32.00 0.98
C GLY A 272 13.12 33.14 0.70
N GLU A 273 12.69 33.26 -0.54
CA GLU A 273 11.72 34.27 -0.99
C GLU A 273 10.28 33.83 -0.66
N THR A 274 9.89 33.80 0.61
CA THR A 274 8.64 33.26 1.15
C THR A 274 7.41 33.58 0.29
N THR A 275 7.17 34.87 0.00
CA THR A 275 6.00 35.31 -0.76
C THR A 275 6.00 34.75 -2.18
N GLN A 276 7.14 34.69 -2.83
CA GLN A 276 7.29 34.17 -4.18
C GLN A 276 7.08 32.65 -4.20
N LEU A 277 7.61 31.93 -3.21
CA LEU A 277 7.45 30.49 -3.09
C LEU A 277 5.99 30.09 -2.83
N LEU A 278 5.26 30.85 -2.02
CA LEU A 278 3.83 30.63 -1.82
C LEU A 278 2.99 30.93 -3.08
N LYS A 279 3.31 32.01 -3.82
CA LYS A 279 2.69 32.27 -5.12
C LYS A 279 2.95 31.14 -6.12
N ALA A 280 4.21 30.66 -6.18
CA ALA A 280 4.60 29.57 -7.05
C ALA A 280 3.88 28.25 -6.70
N LEU A 281 3.72 27.94 -5.42
CA LEU A 281 2.96 26.76 -4.98
C LEU A 281 1.52 26.77 -5.50
N VAL A 282 0.83 27.90 -5.34
CA VAL A 282 -0.56 28.04 -5.82
C VAL A 282 -0.63 27.92 -7.34
N GLN A 283 0.26 28.61 -8.07
CA GLN A 283 0.28 28.58 -9.53
C GLN A 283 0.62 27.19 -10.07
N ASN A 284 1.65 26.53 -9.55
CA ASN A 284 2.07 25.19 -9.96
C ASN A 284 1.00 24.15 -9.67
N SER A 285 0.27 24.29 -8.55
CA SER A 285 -0.87 23.41 -8.23
C SER A 285 -2.00 23.56 -9.24
N GLY A 286 -2.31 24.79 -9.66
CA GLY A 286 -3.31 25.05 -10.72
C GLY A 286 -2.87 24.48 -12.07
N GLU A 287 -1.62 24.66 -12.45
CA GLU A 287 -1.05 24.13 -13.69
C GLU A 287 -1.08 22.58 -13.69
N TYR A 288 -0.71 21.96 -12.57
CA TYR A 288 -0.80 20.50 -12.43
C TYR A 288 -2.23 19.99 -12.63
N VAL A 289 -3.23 20.60 -11.99
CA VAL A 289 -4.63 20.17 -12.12
C VAL A 289 -5.13 20.36 -13.55
N SER A 290 -4.79 21.47 -14.19
CA SER A 290 -5.23 21.77 -15.57
C SER A 290 -4.62 20.82 -16.60
N THR A 291 -3.40 20.34 -16.37
CA THR A 291 -2.65 19.47 -17.31
C THR A 291 -2.66 17.99 -16.90
N LEU A 292 -3.31 17.62 -15.79
CA LEU A 292 -3.29 16.26 -15.25
C LEU A 292 -3.65 15.20 -16.28
N VAL A 293 -4.73 15.40 -17.04
CA VAL A 293 -5.18 14.42 -18.03
C VAL A 293 -4.19 14.31 -19.18
N SER A 294 -3.76 15.44 -19.74
CA SER A 294 -2.81 15.45 -20.87
C SER A 294 -1.47 14.81 -20.49
N ASN A 295 -0.94 15.13 -19.32
CA ASN A 295 0.31 14.54 -18.84
C ASN A 295 0.18 13.04 -18.57
N THR A 296 -0.96 12.60 -18.02
CA THR A 296 -1.22 11.19 -17.69
C THR A 296 -1.15 10.26 -18.89
N PHE A 297 -1.50 10.76 -20.09
CA PHE A 297 -1.47 9.98 -21.34
C PHE A 297 -0.31 10.37 -22.26
N ASN A 298 0.60 11.25 -21.84
CA ASN A 298 1.68 11.72 -22.68
C ASN A 298 2.79 10.69 -22.85
N LEU A 299 3.01 10.26 -24.06
CA LEU A 299 4.06 9.31 -24.46
C LEU A 299 5.10 9.94 -25.39
N TYR A 300 4.96 11.23 -25.73
CA TYR A 300 5.77 11.88 -26.78
C TYR A 300 5.81 11.09 -28.10
N ALA A 301 4.74 10.35 -28.44
CA ALA A 301 4.69 9.39 -29.54
C ALA A 301 5.09 9.96 -30.92
N TYR A 302 4.93 11.27 -31.10
CA TYR A 302 5.28 11.96 -32.35
C TYR A 302 6.69 12.57 -32.34
N LYS A 303 7.47 12.40 -31.24
CA LYS A 303 8.79 13.01 -31.06
C LYS A 303 9.77 12.00 -30.49
N LYS A 304 10.30 11.12 -31.35
CA LYS A 304 11.25 10.04 -30.96
C LYS A 304 12.48 10.52 -30.16
N ALA A 305 12.90 11.78 -30.35
CA ALA A 305 14.02 12.34 -29.58
C ALA A 305 13.74 12.34 -28.07
N ASN A 306 12.50 12.24 -27.63
CA ASN A 306 12.11 12.24 -26.24
C ASN A 306 12.02 10.83 -25.63
N ASP A 307 12.20 9.76 -26.39
CA ASP A 307 12.12 8.38 -25.88
C ASP A 307 13.12 8.11 -24.75
N ALA A 308 14.35 8.60 -24.90
CA ALA A 308 15.38 8.47 -23.88
C ALA A 308 15.02 9.26 -22.60
N TRP A 309 14.48 10.46 -22.75
CA TRP A 309 14.00 11.28 -21.62
C TRP A 309 12.82 10.60 -20.92
N LEU A 310 11.84 10.13 -21.67
CA LEU A 310 10.67 9.42 -21.12
C LEU A 310 11.11 8.17 -20.35
N GLY A 311 12.04 7.38 -20.92
CA GLY A 311 12.60 6.17 -20.30
C GLY A 311 13.36 6.44 -19.02
N GLY A 312 14.14 7.53 -18.99
CA GLY A 312 14.99 7.91 -17.85
C GLY A 312 14.22 8.62 -16.71
N TRP A 313 13.03 9.17 -16.99
CA TRP A 313 12.23 9.93 -16.03
C TRP A 313 10.87 9.30 -15.77
N THR A 314 9.88 9.57 -16.59
CA THR A 314 8.48 9.16 -16.30
C THR A 314 8.35 7.63 -16.16
N LEU A 315 8.96 6.85 -17.05
CA LEU A 315 8.85 5.38 -16.95
C LEU A 315 9.62 4.81 -15.77
N LEU A 316 10.76 5.42 -15.41
CA LEU A 316 11.49 5.07 -14.21
C LEU A 316 10.64 5.34 -12.95
N TYR A 317 10.00 6.51 -12.87
CA TYR A 317 9.13 6.84 -11.74
C TYR A 317 7.94 5.89 -11.64
N TRP A 318 7.25 5.62 -12.76
CA TRP A 318 6.12 4.69 -12.76
C TRP A 318 6.53 3.28 -12.34
N ALA A 319 7.64 2.78 -12.86
CA ALA A 319 8.18 1.48 -12.46
C ALA A 319 8.59 1.46 -10.97
N TRP A 320 9.18 2.54 -10.47
CA TRP A 320 9.59 2.68 -9.08
C TRP A 320 8.38 2.69 -8.15
N TRP A 321 7.35 3.50 -8.44
CA TRP A 321 6.12 3.52 -7.66
C TRP A 321 5.39 2.19 -7.68
N LEU A 322 5.29 1.53 -8.84
CA LEU A 322 4.69 0.21 -8.97
C LEU A 322 5.47 -0.82 -8.15
N SER A 323 6.79 -0.86 -8.23
CA SER A 323 7.64 -1.76 -7.43
C SER A 323 7.51 -1.51 -5.92
N TRP A 324 7.37 -0.26 -5.50
CA TRP A 324 7.19 0.12 -4.10
C TRP A 324 5.78 -0.15 -3.57
N SER A 325 4.81 -0.26 -4.45
CA SER A 325 3.40 -0.30 -4.06
C SER A 325 3.00 -1.46 -3.16
N PRO A 326 3.56 -2.69 -3.23
CA PRO A 326 3.23 -3.72 -2.25
C PRO A 326 3.71 -3.36 -0.85
N PHE A 327 4.86 -2.70 -0.73
CA PHE A 327 5.42 -2.23 0.54
C PHE A 327 4.57 -1.12 1.16
N VAL A 328 4.38 -0.02 0.44
CA VAL A 328 3.61 1.13 0.92
C VAL A 328 2.13 0.78 1.06
N GLY A 329 1.60 0.00 0.12
CA GLY A 329 0.21 -0.44 0.13
C GLY A 329 -0.13 -1.30 1.35
N LEU A 330 0.75 -2.21 1.76
CA LEU A 330 0.57 -3.01 2.96
C LEU A 330 0.53 -2.14 4.22
N PHE A 331 1.43 -1.16 4.32
CA PHE A 331 1.45 -0.23 5.43
C PHE A 331 0.16 0.60 5.49
N ILE A 332 -0.23 1.22 4.37
CA ILE A 332 -1.45 2.05 4.29
C ILE A 332 -2.69 1.19 4.60
N ALA A 333 -2.76 -0.05 4.11
CA ALA A 333 -3.85 -0.96 4.42
C ALA A 333 -3.98 -1.19 5.93
N LYS A 334 -2.87 -1.46 6.63
CA LYS A 334 -2.86 -1.72 8.08
C LYS A 334 -3.41 -0.56 8.91
N ILE A 335 -3.09 0.67 8.54
CA ILE A 335 -3.52 1.86 9.30
C ILE A 335 -4.92 2.36 8.91
N SER A 336 -5.56 1.75 7.91
CA SER A 336 -6.81 2.27 7.32
C SER A 336 -8.05 1.42 7.60
N LYS A 337 -7.93 0.40 8.45
CA LYS A 337 -9.04 -0.47 8.83
C LYS A 337 -10.21 0.31 9.42
N GLY A 338 -11.42 -0.05 9.02
CA GLY A 338 -12.68 0.57 9.48
C GLY A 338 -13.06 1.88 8.77
N ARG A 339 -12.22 2.42 7.87
CA ARG A 339 -12.55 3.60 7.04
C ARG A 339 -13.42 3.23 5.86
N THR A 340 -14.18 4.20 5.35
CA THR A 340 -14.83 4.05 4.05
C THR A 340 -13.80 4.19 2.92
N ILE A 341 -14.08 3.58 1.77
CA ILE A 341 -13.22 3.72 0.58
C ILE A 341 -13.07 5.20 0.18
N ARG A 342 -14.14 6.01 0.31
CA ARG A 342 -14.10 7.45 0.03
C ARG A 342 -13.14 8.20 0.94
N GLU A 343 -13.27 8.03 2.26
CA GLU A 343 -12.34 8.63 3.23
C GLU A 343 -10.91 8.21 2.95
N PHE A 344 -10.71 6.92 2.66
CA PHE A 344 -9.42 6.36 2.33
C PHE A 344 -8.81 7.02 1.06
N VAL A 345 -9.56 7.04 -0.05
CA VAL A 345 -9.07 7.61 -1.32
C VAL A 345 -8.74 9.09 -1.17
N VAL A 346 -9.64 9.88 -0.57
CA VAL A 346 -9.41 11.32 -0.36
C VAL A 346 -8.18 11.56 0.50
N GLY A 347 -8.03 10.83 1.62
CA GLY A 347 -6.88 10.98 2.51
C GLY A 347 -5.56 10.58 1.85
N VAL A 348 -5.51 9.42 1.18
CA VAL A 348 -4.27 8.90 0.57
C VAL A 348 -3.85 9.70 -0.66
N LEU A 349 -4.81 10.21 -1.47
CA LEU A 349 -4.46 11.03 -2.62
C LEU A 349 -4.06 12.45 -2.25
N LEU A 350 -4.81 13.13 -1.36
CA LEU A 350 -4.64 14.56 -1.17
C LEU A 350 -3.60 14.94 -0.11
N VAL A 351 -3.56 14.22 1.01
CA VAL A 351 -2.70 14.62 2.13
C VAL A 351 -1.21 14.53 1.77
N PRO A 352 -0.71 13.38 1.26
CA PRO A 352 0.69 13.31 0.88
C PRO A 352 1.02 14.14 -0.37
N THR A 353 0.11 14.22 -1.36
CA THR A 353 0.29 15.04 -2.56
C THR A 353 0.46 16.53 -2.19
N GLY A 354 -0.37 17.04 -1.29
CA GLY A 354 -0.25 18.42 -0.83
C GLY A 354 1.11 18.73 -0.19
N PHE A 355 1.60 17.79 0.59
CA PHE A 355 2.94 17.93 1.18
C PHE A 355 4.06 17.88 0.13
N THR A 356 4.02 16.89 -0.77
CA THR A 356 5.04 16.78 -1.83
C THR A 356 5.04 18.02 -2.73
N PHE A 357 3.88 18.62 -3.01
CA PHE A 357 3.78 19.85 -3.78
C PHE A 357 4.43 21.03 -3.05
N ALA A 358 4.19 21.18 -1.76
CA ALA A 358 4.87 22.22 -0.97
C ALA A 358 6.39 22.00 -0.97
N TRP A 359 6.84 20.77 -0.71
CA TRP A 359 8.26 20.40 -0.73
C TRP A 359 8.90 20.73 -2.09
N MET A 360 8.38 20.15 -3.17
CA MET A 360 8.94 20.33 -4.51
C MET A 360 8.87 21.78 -4.97
N SER A 361 7.81 22.52 -4.59
CA SER A 361 7.69 23.93 -4.93
C SER A 361 8.75 24.78 -4.22
N PHE A 362 8.94 24.59 -2.92
CA PHE A 362 9.86 25.42 -2.15
C PHE A 362 11.32 25.14 -2.53
N PHE A 363 11.71 23.88 -2.59
CA PHE A 363 13.07 23.50 -2.98
C PHE A 363 13.34 23.76 -4.45
N GLY A 364 12.46 23.31 -5.34
CA GLY A 364 12.65 23.39 -6.78
C GLY A 364 12.65 24.83 -7.31
N ASN A 365 11.66 25.66 -6.91
CA ASN A 365 11.65 27.05 -7.36
C ASN A 365 12.82 27.85 -6.77
N SER A 366 13.22 27.63 -5.52
CA SER A 366 14.41 28.27 -4.95
C SER A 366 15.67 27.89 -5.71
N ALA A 367 15.83 26.60 -6.05
CA ALA A 367 16.99 26.12 -6.81
C ALA A 367 17.05 26.74 -8.21
N ILE A 368 15.93 26.76 -8.93
CA ILE A 368 15.84 27.40 -10.26
C ILE A 368 16.14 28.90 -10.15
N ASN A 369 15.61 29.59 -9.15
CA ASN A 369 15.87 31.02 -8.94
C ASN A 369 17.34 31.29 -8.65
N PHE A 370 18.02 30.47 -7.87
CA PHE A 370 19.47 30.61 -7.63
C PHE A 370 20.27 30.46 -8.92
N VAL A 371 19.95 29.51 -9.77
CA VAL A 371 20.62 29.35 -11.08
C VAL A 371 20.33 30.55 -11.98
N LYS A 372 19.11 31.07 -12.05
CA LYS A 372 18.74 32.26 -12.81
C LYS A 372 19.51 33.52 -12.32
N ASN A 373 19.76 33.58 -11.03
CA ASN A 373 20.51 34.68 -10.42
C ASN A 373 22.05 34.50 -10.45
N GLY A 374 22.54 33.59 -11.30
CA GLY A 374 23.96 33.42 -11.59
C GLY A 374 24.68 32.33 -10.78
N PHE A 375 23.99 31.51 -10.00
CA PHE A 375 24.63 30.38 -9.30
C PHE A 375 24.79 29.17 -10.24
N GLY A 376 25.68 29.33 -11.24
CA GLY A 376 25.94 28.30 -12.25
C GLY A 376 26.54 26.99 -11.72
N GLU A 377 27.28 27.07 -10.58
CA GLU A 377 27.84 25.87 -9.93
C GLU A 377 26.76 24.87 -9.51
N LEU A 378 25.61 25.34 -9.05
CA LEU A 378 24.45 24.46 -8.72
C LEU A 378 23.94 23.74 -9.96
N ALA A 379 23.86 24.41 -11.11
CA ALA A 379 23.47 23.80 -12.36
C ALA A 379 24.48 22.73 -12.82
N ALA A 380 25.79 23.04 -12.73
CA ALA A 380 26.85 22.09 -13.04
C ALA A 380 26.80 20.86 -12.12
N THR A 381 26.63 21.07 -10.82
CA THR A 381 26.53 20.00 -9.83
C THR A 381 25.29 19.13 -10.07
N ALA A 382 24.13 19.71 -10.35
CA ALA A 382 22.91 18.95 -10.63
C ALA A 382 23.05 18.02 -11.84
N ASN A 383 23.78 18.46 -12.89
CA ASN A 383 24.05 17.66 -14.08
C ASN A 383 25.10 16.57 -13.88
N SER A 384 26.13 16.80 -13.05
CA SER A 384 27.25 15.87 -12.85
C SER A 384 27.03 14.92 -11.67
N ASP A 385 26.46 15.41 -10.58
CA ASP A 385 26.21 14.65 -9.34
C ASP A 385 24.90 15.13 -8.68
N SER A 386 23.79 14.56 -9.08
CA SER A 386 22.47 14.87 -8.53
C SER A 386 22.37 14.64 -7.01
N ALA A 387 23.20 13.76 -6.43
CA ALA A 387 23.23 13.50 -4.99
C ALA A 387 23.81 14.69 -4.20
N ALA A 388 24.77 15.40 -4.77
CA ALA A 388 25.40 16.57 -4.18
C ALA A 388 24.56 17.85 -4.34
N ALA A 389 23.61 17.87 -5.29
CA ALA A 389 22.84 19.08 -5.63
C ALA A 389 22.12 19.71 -4.42
N LEU A 390 21.58 18.90 -3.50
CA LEU A 390 20.95 19.42 -2.29
C LEU A 390 21.94 20.21 -1.42
N PHE A 391 23.14 19.70 -1.21
CA PHE A 391 24.15 20.34 -0.34
C PHE A 391 24.68 21.62 -0.97
N MET A 392 24.95 21.64 -2.26
CA MET A 392 25.29 22.82 -3.04
C MET A 392 24.19 23.89 -2.97
N PHE A 393 22.92 23.47 -3.07
CA PHE A 393 21.76 24.37 -2.92
C PHE A 393 21.72 25.04 -1.53
N LEU A 394 22.02 24.26 -0.47
CA LEU A 394 21.98 24.77 0.90
C LEU A 394 23.04 25.82 1.18
N GLU A 395 24.14 25.89 0.41
CA GLU A 395 25.18 26.91 0.56
C GLU A 395 24.65 28.35 0.41
N LYS A 396 23.54 28.54 -0.30
CA LYS A 396 22.93 29.87 -0.50
C LYS A 396 22.10 30.37 0.67
N PHE A 397 21.86 29.55 1.66
CA PHE A 397 21.07 29.94 2.84
C PHE A 397 21.95 30.33 4.01
N SER A 398 21.43 31.23 4.83
CA SER A 398 21.99 31.47 6.15
C SER A 398 21.98 30.17 6.96
N PHE A 399 23.02 29.90 7.71
CA PHE A 399 23.20 28.65 8.47
C PHE A 399 23.36 27.38 7.60
N SER A 400 23.97 27.52 6.41
CA SER A 400 24.16 26.41 5.46
C SER A 400 24.73 25.13 6.09
N SER A 401 25.79 25.28 6.92
CA SER A 401 26.40 24.12 7.61
C SER A 401 25.43 23.40 8.55
N VAL A 402 24.59 24.14 9.27
CA VAL A 402 23.59 23.58 10.16
C VAL A 402 22.52 22.84 9.34
N LEU A 403 22.02 23.49 8.27
CA LEU A 403 21.04 22.87 7.37
C LEU A 403 21.58 21.60 6.70
N SER A 404 22.85 21.59 6.30
CA SER A 404 23.51 20.43 5.71
C SER A 404 23.64 19.27 6.70
N VAL A 405 24.00 19.53 7.96
CA VAL A 405 24.02 18.51 9.02
C VAL A 405 22.61 17.95 9.28
N PHE A 406 21.59 18.82 9.35
CA PHE A 406 20.20 18.39 9.48
C PHE A 406 19.74 17.54 8.31
N ALA A 407 20.10 17.90 7.07
CA ALA A 407 19.78 17.12 5.89
C ALA A 407 20.41 15.72 5.95
N VAL A 408 21.70 15.62 6.27
CA VAL A 408 22.39 14.33 6.44
C VAL A 408 21.71 13.47 7.50
N LEU A 409 21.44 14.04 8.68
CA LEU A 409 20.77 13.32 9.76
C LEU A 409 19.40 12.80 9.33
N MET A 410 18.61 13.64 8.68
CA MET A 410 17.29 13.28 8.18
C MET A 410 17.36 12.13 7.16
N ILE A 411 18.30 12.18 6.21
CA ILE A 411 18.48 11.15 5.18
C ILE A 411 18.91 9.82 5.83
N VAL A 412 19.82 9.85 6.80
CA VAL A 412 20.24 8.66 7.57
C VAL A 412 19.07 8.02 8.30
N ILE A 413 18.23 8.82 8.96
CA ILE A 413 17.05 8.30 9.64
C ILE A 413 16.05 7.72 8.63
N PHE A 414 15.80 8.40 7.50
CA PHE A 414 14.96 7.86 6.42
C PHE A 414 15.49 6.54 5.88
N PHE A 415 16.82 6.44 5.69
CA PHE A 415 17.42 5.21 5.21
C PHE A 415 17.18 4.05 6.18
N VAL A 416 17.51 4.23 7.46
CA VAL A 416 17.38 3.17 8.47
C VAL A 416 15.92 2.75 8.66
N THR A 417 15.00 3.71 8.77
CA THR A 417 13.57 3.41 8.97
C THR A 417 12.92 2.79 7.73
N SER A 418 13.36 3.15 6.53
CA SER A 418 12.87 2.53 5.28
C SER A 418 13.38 1.10 5.12
N ALA A 419 14.66 0.86 5.37
CA ALA A 419 15.27 -0.46 5.25
C ALA A 419 14.75 -1.45 6.32
N ASP A 420 14.56 -0.99 7.56
CA ASP A 420 13.93 -1.75 8.64
C ASP A 420 12.49 -2.16 8.27
N SER A 421 11.67 -1.18 7.91
CA SER A 421 10.28 -1.42 7.51
C SER A 421 10.19 -2.32 6.28
N ALA A 422 11.12 -2.19 5.32
CA ALA A 422 11.19 -3.06 4.16
C ALA A 422 11.46 -4.52 4.54
N ALA A 423 12.38 -4.79 5.47
CA ALA A 423 12.65 -6.14 5.95
C ALA A 423 11.41 -6.77 6.60
N ILE A 424 10.66 -6.00 7.38
CA ILE A 424 9.40 -6.44 8.00
C ILE A 424 8.35 -6.75 6.93
N VAL A 425 8.14 -5.87 5.96
CA VAL A 425 7.13 -6.05 4.91
C VAL A 425 7.48 -7.20 3.98
N MET A 426 8.75 -7.34 3.56
CA MET A 426 9.19 -8.49 2.75
C MET A 426 8.90 -9.81 3.44
N ASN A 427 9.13 -9.86 4.76
CA ASN A 427 8.78 -11.01 5.57
C ASN A 427 7.26 -11.26 5.58
N MET A 428 6.45 -10.22 5.72
CA MET A 428 4.99 -10.34 5.71
C MET A 428 4.45 -10.82 4.36
N LEU A 429 4.96 -10.29 3.24
CA LEU A 429 4.58 -10.73 1.90
C LEU A 429 4.84 -12.23 1.70
N CYS A 430 5.95 -12.74 2.26
CA CYS A 430 6.26 -14.16 2.25
C CYS A 430 5.52 -14.98 3.31
N SER A 431 4.74 -14.35 4.19
CA SER A 431 4.05 -15.00 5.31
C SER A 431 2.53 -14.81 5.26
N ASN A 432 1.96 -14.62 4.07
CA ASN A 432 0.52 -14.36 3.85
C ASN A 432 -0.01 -13.17 4.67
N GLY A 433 0.80 -12.12 4.82
CA GLY A 433 0.46 -10.90 5.55
C GLY A 433 0.59 -11.00 7.08
N ARG A 434 1.14 -12.09 7.62
CA ARG A 434 1.34 -12.28 9.07
C ARG A 434 2.54 -11.49 9.57
N ASP A 435 2.42 -10.93 10.77
CA ASP A 435 3.49 -10.21 11.47
C ASP A 435 4.09 -10.97 12.67
N ASP A 436 3.41 -12.02 13.15
CA ASP A 436 3.85 -12.90 14.24
C ASP A 436 4.95 -13.91 13.82
N THR A 437 5.94 -13.43 13.08
CA THR A 437 6.99 -14.23 12.46
C THR A 437 8.29 -14.24 13.28
N PRO A 438 9.12 -15.30 13.18
CA PRO A 438 10.39 -15.36 13.87
C PRO A 438 11.33 -14.23 13.47
N VAL A 439 12.13 -13.72 14.42
CA VAL A 439 13.09 -12.63 14.21
C VAL A 439 14.10 -12.95 13.10
N TRP A 440 14.55 -14.21 12.99
CA TRP A 440 15.52 -14.62 11.97
C TRP A 440 15.05 -14.32 10.53
N GLN A 441 13.72 -14.36 10.26
CA GLN A 441 13.18 -14.04 8.94
C GLN A 441 13.31 -12.55 8.62
N LYS A 442 13.11 -11.67 9.59
CA LYS A 442 13.32 -10.23 9.45
C LYS A 442 14.80 -9.93 9.18
N VAL A 443 15.69 -10.55 9.95
CA VAL A 443 17.14 -10.45 9.75
C VAL A 443 17.54 -10.95 8.38
N PHE A 444 17.02 -12.09 7.96
CA PHE A 444 17.26 -12.64 6.61
C PHE A 444 16.92 -11.64 5.51
N TRP A 445 15.71 -11.04 5.55
CA TRP A 445 15.30 -10.07 4.55
C TRP A 445 16.13 -8.77 4.60
N GLY A 446 16.47 -8.28 5.79
CA GLY A 446 17.36 -7.13 5.93
C GLY A 446 18.74 -7.38 5.29
N VAL A 447 19.31 -8.55 5.50
CA VAL A 447 20.59 -8.96 4.89
C VAL A 447 20.46 -9.12 3.38
N ILE A 448 19.41 -9.76 2.86
CA ILE A 448 19.20 -9.94 1.41
C ILE A 448 19.02 -8.61 0.70
N ILE A 449 18.23 -7.69 1.26
CA ILE A 449 18.06 -6.34 0.68
C ILE A 449 19.39 -5.61 0.62
N GLY A 450 20.13 -5.56 1.74
CA GLY A 450 21.43 -4.89 1.81
C GLY A 450 22.46 -5.50 0.88
N MET A 451 22.56 -6.83 0.85
CA MET A 451 23.48 -7.56 -0.01
C MET A 451 23.17 -7.28 -1.51
N THR A 452 21.89 -7.36 -1.91
CA THR A 452 21.49 -7.10 -3.29
C THR A 452 21.81 -5.66 -3.69
N ALA A 453 21.48 -4.68 -2.82
CA ALA A 453 21.81 -3.28 -3.08
C ALA A 453 23.35 -3.07 -3.21
N CYS A 454 24.16 -3.70 -2.35
CA CYS A 454 25.62 -3.62 -2.41
C CYS A 454 26.17 -4.16 -3.73
N PHE A 455 25.81 -5.39 -4.12
CA PHE A 455 26.37 -5.99 -5.34
C PHE A 455 25.93 -5.25 -6.60
N LEU A 456 24.70 -4.77 -6.66
CA LEU A 456 24.23 -3.96 -7.78
C LEU A 456 24.93 -2.61 -7.86
N MET A 457 25.15 -1.95 -6.72
CA MET A 457 25.91 -0.68 -6.66
C MET A 457 27.38 -0.86 -7.04
N LEU A 458 28.03 -1.93 -6.58
CA LEU A 458 29.43 -2.22 -6.91
C LEU A 458 29.64 -2.53 -8.40
N GLY A 459 28.72 -3.28 -9.00
CA GLY A 459 28.89 -3.76 -10.36
C GLY A 459 28.47 -2.78 -11.44
N GLY A 460 27.35 -2.06 -11.27
CA GLY A 460 26.80 -1.18 -12.29
C GLY A 460 26.23 0.13 -11.74
N GLY A 461 26.44 0.40 -10.46
CA GLY A 461 25.97 1.61 -9.80
C GLY A 461 24.45 1.70 -9.78
N LEU A 462 23.95 2.92 -9.68
CA LEU A 462 22.51 3.23 -9.65
C LEU A 462 21.78 2.72 -10.91
N ALA A 463 22.45 2.70 -12.08
CA ALA A 463 21.85 2.27 -13.34
C ALA A 463 21.37 0.80 -13.30
N SER A 464 22.13 -0.11 -12.66
CA SER A 464 21.71 -1.51 -12.50
C SER A 464 20.49 -1.65 -11.59
N LEU A 465 20.41 -0.86 -10.53
CA LEU A 465 19.25 -0.83 -9.62
C LEU A 465 17.99 -0.34 -10.34
N GLN A 466 18.10 0.76 -11.09
CA GLN A 466 16.99 1.33 -11.86
C GLN A 466 16.51 0.37 -12.96
N ALA A 467 17.45 -0.27 -13.68
CA ALA A 467 17.12 -1.23 -14.72
C ALA A 467 16.33 -2.43 -14.19
N LEU A 468 16.74 -2.98 -13.05
CA LEU A 468 16.04 -4.10 -12.40
C LEU A 468 14.71 -3.69 -11.80
N THR A 469 14.58 -2.46 -11.29
CA THR A 469 13.30 -1.91 -10.87
C THR A 469 12.32 -1.85 -12.03
N ILE A 470 12.74 -1.32 -13.18
CA ILE A 470 11.92 -1.28 -14.40
C ILE A 470 11.56 -2.71 -14.85
N ALA A 471 12.52 -3.63 -14.85
CA ALA A 471 12.27 -4.98 -15.30
C ALA A 471 11.32 -5.77 -14.40
N SER A 472 11.47 -5.67 -13.09
CA SER A 472 10.63 -6.39 -12.13
C SER A 472 9.23 -5.78 -11.99
N ALA A 473 9.08 -4.48 -12.23
CA ALA A 473 7.78 -3.81 -12.22
C ALA A 473 6.87 -4.27 -13.37
N LEU A 474 7.41 -4.66 -14.53
CA LEU A 474 6.60 -5.03 -15.69
C LEU A 474 5.65 -6.20 -15.43
N PRO A 475 6.13 -7.40 -15.03
CA PRO A 475 5.23 -8.51 -14.72
C PRO A 475 4.32 -8.20 -13.52
N PHE A 476 4.81 -7.47 -12.53
CA PHE A 476 3.99 -7.04 -11.40
C PHE A 476 2.85 -6.11 -11.83
N THR A 477 3.09 -5.18 -12.76
CA THR A 477 2.06 -4.29 -13.32
C THR A 477 0.94 -5.08 -13.99
N ALA A 478 1.28 -6.12 -14.77
CA ALA A 478 0.27 -6.99 -15.37
C ALA A 478 -0.57 -7.72 -14.31
N VAL A 479 0.07 -8.22 -13.25
CA VAL A 479 -0.63 -8.82 -12.09
C VAL A 479 -1.54 -7.80 -11.43
N LEU A 480 -1.08 -6.56 -11.20
CA LEU A 480 -1.87 -5.52 -10.56
C LEU A 480 -3.11 -5.15 -11.38
N MET A 481 -3.00 -5.09 -12.70
CA MET A 481 -4.16 -4.84 -13.57
C MET A 481 -5.23 -5.94 -13.44
N GLY A 482 -4.81 -7.21 -13.35
CA GLY A 482 -5.74 -8.31 -13.05
C GLY A 482 -6.37 -8.23 -11.65
N ALA A 483 -5.58 -7.81 -10.65
CA ALA A 483 -6.04 -7.62 -9.28
C ALA A 483 -7.10 -6.50 -9.17
N ILE A 484 -6.94 -5.41 -9.92
CA ILE A 484 -7.93 -4.33 -10.01
C ILE A 484 -9.26 -4.85 -10.57
N PHE A 485 -9.22 -5.67 -11.62
CA PHE A 485 -10.44 -6.26 -12.16
C PHE A 485 -11.17 -7.12 -11.12
N GLY A 486 -10.42 -7.93 -10.34
CA GLY A 486 -10.96 -8.71 -9.22
C GLY A 486 -11.59 -7.82 -8.13
N LEU A 487 -10.92 -6.70 -7.78
CA LEU A 487 -11.45 -5.73 -6.82
C LEU A 487 -12.79 -5.15 -7.27
N PHE A 488 -12.89 -4.66 -8.51
CA PHE A 488 -14.13 -4.09 -9.02
C PHE A 488 -15.27 -5.11 -9.07
N ARG A 489 -14.96 -6.36 -9.44
CA ARG A 489 -15.95 -7.44 -9.43
C ARG A 489 -16.50 -7.69 -8.02
N ALA A 490 -15.63 -7.75 -7.02
CA ALA A 490 -16.06 -7.95 -5.63
C ALA A 490 -16.84 -6.76 -5.07
N LEU A 491 -16.37 -5.53 -5.33
CA LEU A 491 -17.06 -4.31 -4.90
C LEU A 491 -18.45 -4.15 -5.53
N LYS A 492 -18.62 -4.54 -6.80
CA LYS A 492 -19.93 -4.56 -7.45
C LYS A 492 -20.91 -5.47 -6.70
N VAL A 493 -20.45 -6.65 -6.28
CA VAL A 493 -21.23 -7.58 -5.46
C VAL A 493 -21.65 -6.93 -4.15
N ASP A 494 -20.72 -6.30 -3.44
CA ASP A 494 -20.98 -5.64 -2.15
C ASP A 494 -21.98 -4.47 -2.29
N VAL A 495 -21.89 -3.67 -3.36
CA VAL A 495 -22.87 -2.60 -3.63
C VAL A 495 -24.26 -3.17 -3.85
N ILE A 496 -24.39 -4.22 -4.66
CA ILE A 496 -25.69 -4.88 -4.93
C ILE A 496 -26.28 -5.41 -3.63
N LYS A 497 -25.49 -6.09 -2.80
CA LYS A 497 -25.92 -6.59 -1.48
C LYS A 497 -26.42 -5.46 -0.57
N LYS A 498 -25.66 -4.37 -0.47
CA LYS A 498 -26.06 -3.21 0.34
C LYS A 498 -27.39 -2.63 -0.14
N GLN A 499 -27.62 -2.55 -1.45
CA GLN A 499 -28.88 -2.09 -2.03
C GLN A 499 -30.02 -3.08 -1.73
N THR A 500 -29.81 -4.38 -1.91
CA THR A 500 -30.81 -5.40 -1.62
C THR A 500 -31.20 -5.41 -0.13
N ASN A 501 -30.24 -5.22 0.77
CA ASN A 501 -30.52 -5.12 2.21
C ASN A 501 -31.31 -3.85 2.57
N ALA A 502 -31.10 -2.73 1.89
CA ALA A 502 -31.84 -1.49 2.14
C ALA A 502 -33.33 -1.60 1.77
N PHE A 503 -33.69 -2.46 0.82
CA PHE A 503 -35.09 -2.71 0.45
C PHE A 503 -35.85 -3.59 1.45
N ASN A 504 -35.15 -4.29 2.34
CA ASN A 504 -35.74 -5.31 3.22
C ASN A 504 -35.59 -4.98 4.71
N ASN A 505 -35.58 -3.73 5.12
CA ASN A 505 -35.61 -3.30 6.53
C ASN A 505 -37.01 -3.49 7.18
N MET A 506 -37.65 -4.66 6.98
CA MET A 506 -38.70 -5.07 7.92
C MET A 506 -38.00 -5.72 9.12
N PRO A 507 -38.19 -5.23 10.35
CA PRO A 507 -37.68 -5.93 11.51
C PRO A 507 -38.31 -7.32 11.51
N ILE A 508 -37.50 -8.38 11.54
CA ILE A 508 -37.94 -9.72 11.87
C ILE A 508 -38.55 -9.60 13.27
N SER A 509 -39.88 -9.56 13.34
CA SER A 509 -40.54 -9.40 14.64
C SER A 509 -40.25 -10.66 15.43
N GLU A 510 -39.53 -10.53 16.53
CA GLU A 510 -39.46 -11.55 17.59
C GLU A 510 -40.85 -11.69 18.28
N MET A 511 -41.85 -12.10 17.50
CA MET A 511 -43.26 -12.13 17.93
C MET A 511 -43.52 -13.11 19.08
N SER A 512 -42.58 -13.95 19.47
CA SER A 512 -42.75 -14.97 20.50
C SER A 512 -42.17 -14.61 21.87
N LYS A 513 -41.32 -13.58 21.98
CA LYS A 513 -40.69 -13.19 23.25
C LYS A 513 -41.34 -11.96 23.86
N SER A 514 -41.46 -11.95 25.18
CA SER A 514 -41.91 -10.77 25.93
C SER A 514 -40.89 -9.62 25.74
N TRP A 515 -41.32 -8.36 25.89
CA TRP A 515 -40.43 -7.21 25.80
C TRP A 515 -39.35 -7.25 26.90
N GLN A 516 -39.64 -7.86 28.06
CA GLN A 516 -38.68 -8.05 29.15
C GLN A 516 -37.54 -8.99 28.74
N GLU A 517 -37.83 -10.11 28.08
CA GLU A 517 -36.84 -11.08 27.57
C GLU A 517 -35.96 -10.43 26.49
N ARG A 518 -36.56 -9.60 25.62
CA ARG A 518 -35.80 -8.87 24.59
C ARG A 518 -34.86 -7.84 25.21
N LEU A 519 -35.33 -7.09 26.23
CA LEU A 519 -34.51 -6.13 26.95
C LEU A 519 -33.37 -6.82 27.71
N SER A 520 -33.66 -7.92 28.38
CA SER A 520 -32.66 -8.73 29.10
C SER A 520 -31.57 -9.24 28.16
N ALA A 521 -31.94 -9.74 26.96
CA ALA A 521 -30.96 -10.21 25.96
C ALA A 521 -30.03 -9.10 25.43
N ILE A 522 -30.51 -7.85 25.38
CA ILE A 522 -29.71 -6.69 24.97
C ILE A 522 -28.72 -6.24 26.06
N ILE A 523 -29.13 -6.34 27.31
CA ILE A 523 -28.34 -5.87 28.47
C ILE A 523 -27.31 -6.91 28.90
N MET A 524 -27.57 -8.19 28.66
CA MET A 524 -26.71 -9.30 29.09
C MET A 524 -25.40 -9.31 28.31
N LEU A 525 -24.27 -9.46 29.02
CA LEU A 525 -22.94 -9.65 28.45
C LEU A 525 -22.57 -11.16 28.52
N PRO A 526 -22.76 -11.91 27.43
CA PRO A 526 -22.63 -13.36 27.47
C PRO A 526 -21.18 -13.83 27.62
N SER A 527 -20.98 -14.87 28.44
CA SER A 527 -19.69 -15.54 28.59
C SER A 527 -19.34 -16.40 27.36
N LYS A 528 -18.06 -16.80 27.24
CA LYS A 528 -17.62 -17.76 26.20
C LYS A 528 -18.41 -19.06 26.24
N LYS A 529 -18.76 -19.53 27.43
CA LYS A 529 -19.51 -20.78 27.65
C LYS A 529 -20.93 -20.67 27.09
N ASP A 530 -21.60 -19.54 27.34
CA ASP A 530 -22.96 -19.30 26.85
C ASP A 530 -22.99 -19.19 25.33
N GLY A 531 -22.07 -18.46 24.74
CA GLY A 531 -21.93 -18.35 23.29
C GLY A 531 -21.61 -19.69 22.61
N SER A 532 -20.69 -20.48 23.16
CA SER A 532 -20.39 -21.81 22.63
C SER A 532 -21.56 -22.77 22.77
N LYS A 533 -22.27 -22.74 23.89
CA LYS A 533 -23.50 -23.53 24.08
C LYS A 533 -24.57 -23.16 23.08
N PHE A 534 -24.81 -21.88 22.87
CA PHE A 534 -25.79 -21.38 21.91
C PHE A 534 -25.48 -21.87 20.48
N ILE A 535 -24.22 -21.76 20.04
CA ILE A 535 -23.81 -22.21 18.69
C ILE A 535 -23.96 -23.72 18.54
N ASN A 536 -23.53 -24.50 19.54
CA ASN A 536 -23.51 -25.97 19.43
C ASN A 536 -24.88 -26.62 19.66
N GLU A 537 -25.78 -25.98 20.37
CA GLU A 537 -27.11 -26.53 20.66
C GLU A 537 -28.19 -25.86 19.81
N THR A 538 -28.47 -24.58 20.01
CA THR A 538 -29.60 -23.88 19.36
C THR A 538 -29.36 -23.65 17.87
N THR A 539 -28.21 -23.04 17.54
CA THR A 539 -27.88 -22.75 16.13
C THR A 539 -27.67 -24.05 15.35
N ALA A 540 -27.03 -25.05 15.96
CA ALA A 540 -26.79 -26.32 15.28
C ALA A 540 -28.11 -27.04 14.90
N ARG A 541 -29.11 -27.06 15.81
CA ARG A 541 -30.42 -27.64 15.51
C ARG A 541 -31.16 -26.89 14.39
N ALA A 542 -31.20 -25.55 14.49
CA ALA A 542 -31.80 -24.71 13.46
C ALA A 542 -31.22 -24.95 12.07
N LEU A 543 -29.88 -25.00 11.96
CA LEU A 543 -29.23 -25.23 10.67
C LEU A 543 -29.40 -26.68 10.16
N ASP A 544 -29.44 -27.68 11.06
CA ASP A 544 -29.69 -29.07 10.67
C ASP A 544 -31.15 -29.27 10.16
N GLU A 545 -32.14 -28.58 10.75
CA GLU A 545 -33.53 -28.60 10.27
C GLU A 545 -33.65 -27.96 8.89
N VAL A 546 -33.03 -26.77 8.70
CA VAL A 546 -33.04 -26.11 7.37
C VAL A 546 -32.31 -26.93 6.33
N ARG A 547 -31.19 -27.59 6.67
CA ARG A 547 -30.48 -28.51 5.79
C ARG A 547 -31.40 -29.66 5.33
N ALA A 548 -32.07 -30.28 6.28
CA ALA A 548 -32.97 -31.41 5.97
C ALA A 548 -34.11 -30.99 5.00
N GLU A 549 -34.64 -29.80 5.15
CA GLU A 549 -35.69 -29.30 4.24
C GLU A 549 -35.13 -28.92 2.86
N PHE A 550 -33.90 -28.40 2.75
CA PHE A 550 -33.22 -28.20 1.46
C PHE A 550 -33.00 -29.54 0.74
N GLU A 551 -32.49 -30.56 1.45
CA GLU A 551 -32.26 -31.89 0.88
C GLU A 551 -33.59 -32.55 0.41
N LYS A 552 -34.65 -32.42 1.20
CA LYS A 552 -35.99 -32.92 0.82
C LYS A 552 -36.52 -32.24 -0.45
N ASN A 553 -36.14 -30.97 -0.69
CA ASN A 553 -36.50 -30.25 -1.90
C ASN A 553 -35.48 -30.43 -3.05
N GLY A 554 -34.59 -31.42 -2.95
CA GLY A 554 -33.65 -31.79 -4.01
C GLY A 554 -32.39 -30.92 -4.13
N LEU A 555 -32.13 -30.07 -3.16
CA LEU A 555 -30.90 -29.24 -3.11
C LEU A 555 -29.82 -29.94 -2.27
N ASN A 556 -28.59 -29.89 -2.71
CA ASN A 556 -27.46 -30.45 -1.98
C ASN A 556 -27.00 -29.45 -0.90
N ALA A 557 -27.15 -29.82 0.36
CA ALA A 557 -26.84 -28.97 1.49
C ALA A 557 -26.00 -29.69 2.56
N GLU A 558 -25.05 -29.04 3.17
CA GLU A 558 -24.20 -29.55 4.24
C GLU A 558 -24.08 -28.59 5.42
N VAL A 559 -24.00 -29.13 6.64
CA VAL A 559 -23.70 -28.35 7.86
C VAL A 559 -22.32 -28.73 8.35
N ILE A 560 -21.41 -27.74 8.39
CA ILE A 560 -20.03 -27.91 8.81
C ILE A 560 -19.89 -27.34 10.22
N LYS A 561 -19.54 -28.19 11.20
CA LYS A 561 -19.36 -27.81 12.61
C LYS A 561 -17.87 -27.77 12.98
N ARG A 562 -17.45 -26.71 13.68
CA ARG A 562 -16.11 -26.53 14.25
C ARG A 562 -16.22 -25.89 15.63
N GLU A 563 -15.14 -25.87 16.42
CA GLU A 563 -15.13 -25.47 17.84
C GLU A 563 -15.83 -24.12 18.16
N ASN A 564 -15.76 -23.12 17.32
CA ASN A 564 -16.40 -21.80 17.53
C ASN A 564 -17.08 -21.29 16.26
N PHE A 565 -17.52 -22.21 15.39
CA PHE A 565 -18.10 -21.85 14.11
C PHE A 565 -18.96 -22.98 13.56
N ILE A 566 -20.14 -22.65 13.11
CA ILE A 566 -21.04 -23.54 12.38
C ILE A 566 -21.45 -22.88 11.07
N ASN A 567 -21.56 -23.64 10.00
CA ASN A 567 -21.91 -23.13 8.68
C ASN A 567 -22.82 -24.08 7.93
N LEU A 568 -23.95 -23.57 7.43
CA LEU A 568 -24.80 -24.22 6.44
C LEU A 568 -24.33 -23.78 5.06
N ARG A 569 -24.09 -24.72 4.17
CA ARG A 569 -23.75 -24.51 2.76
C ARG A 569 -24.76 -25.22 1.86
N VAL A 570 -25.31 -24.48 0.91
CA VAL A 570 -26.18 -25.03 -0.15
C VAL A 570 -25.46 -24.90 -1.47
N MET A 571 -25.24 -26.01 -2.15
CA MET A 571 -24.52 -26.07 -3.42
C MET A 571 -25.47 -25.79 -4.57
N LEU A 572 -25.13 -24.78 -5.40
CA LEU A 572 -25.99 -24.31 -6.50
C LEU A 572 -25.36 -24.57 -7.89
N GLY A 573 -24.60 -25.66 -8.03
CA GLY A 573 -23.98 -26.06 -9.29
C GLY A 573 -22.86 -25.13 -9.73
N GLU A 574 -22.98 -24.55 -10.91
CA GLU A 574 -21.97 -23.59 -11.43
C GLU A 574 -22.09 -22.19 -10.82
N GLU A 575 -23.18 -21.90 -10.10
CA GLU A 575 -23.40 -20.62 -9.46
C GLU A 575 -22.73 -20.53 -8.08
N THR A 576 -22.76 -19.34 -7.51
CA THR A 576 -22.18 -19.12 -6.17
C THR A 576 -23.03 -19.83 -5.12
N ASP A 577 -22.43 -20.74 -4.35
CA ASP A 577 -23.09 -21.43 -3.26
C ASP A 577 -23.59 -20.46 -2.19
N PHE A 578 -24.79 -20.74 -1.66
CA PHE A 578 -25.27 -20.05 -0.47
C PHE A 578 -24.53 -20.57 0.77
N CYS A 579 -24.06 -19.66 1.62
CA CYS A 579 -23.42 -20.00 2.88
C CYS A 579 -23.96 -19.13 4.00
N TYR A 580 -24.44 -19.76 5.06
CA TYR A 580 -24.86 -19.10 6.30
C TYR A 580 -24.06 -19.67 7.46
N GLY A 581 -23.10 -18.91 7.95
CA GLY A 581 -22.25 -19.31 9.06
C GLY A 581 -22.53 -18.49 10.32
N VAL A 582 -22.30 -19.08 11.49
CA VAL A 582 -22.35 -18.39 12.78
C VAL A 582 -21.02 -18.62 13.49
N LYS A 583 -20.37 -17.53 13.87
CA LYS A 583 -19.05 -17.53 14.50
C LYS A 583 -19.11 -16.89 15.88
N LEU A 584 -18.47 -17.52 16.84
CA LEU A 584 -18.23 -16.91 18.15
C LEU A 584 -17.13 -15.85 18.05
N THR A 585 -17.47 -14.60 18.31
CA THR A 585 -16.54 -13.47 18.34
C THR A 585 -16.45 -12.89 19.74
N LYS A 586 -15.27 -12.38 20.11
CA LYS A 586 -15.06 -11.67 21.36
C LYS A 586 -15.09 -10.16 21.12
N SER A 587 -15.72 -9.42 22.01
CA SER A 587 -15.77 -7.96 21.99
C SER A 587 -15.36 -7.40 23.36
N GLU A 588 -14.83 -6.18 23.39
CA GLU A 588 -14.54 -5.48 24.65
C GLU A 588 -15.83 -5.01 25.29
N SER A 589 -15.93 -5.20 26.61
CA SER A 589 -17.08 -4.75 27.37
C SER A 589 -17.20 -3.22 27.35
N PRO A 590 -18.41 -2.67 27.18
CA PRO A 590 -18.64 -1.22 27.27
C PRO A 590 -18.17 -0.66 28.60
N ASP A 591 -17.66 0.58 28.63
CA ASP A 591 -17.08 1.20 29.83
C ASP A 591 -18.03 1.23 31.02
N TYR A 592 -19.35 1.38 30.79
CA TYR A 592 -20.37 1.42 31.83
C TYR A 592 -20.64 0.04 32.49
N THR A 593 -20.13 -1.06 31.92
CA THR A 593 -20.33 -2.42 32.48
C THR A 593 -19.08 -2.95 33.17
N ARG A 594 -17.90 -2.37 32.90
CA ARG A 594 -16.62 -2.78 33.51
C ARG A 594 -16.59 -2.67 35.02
N GLU A 595 -17.36 -1.73 35.61
CA GLU A 595 -17.47 -1.56 37.04
C GLU A 595 -18.36 -2.62 37.72
N LEU A 596 -19.21 -3.33 36.97
CA LEU A 596 -20.23 -4.23 37.52
C LEU A 596 -19.82 -5.70 37.54
N GLU A 597 -19.02 -6.21 36.63
CA GLU A 597 -18.77 -7.66 36.44
C GLU A 597 -17.29 -8.10 36.38
N GLY A 598 -16.33 -7.17 36.35
CA GLY A 598 -14.91 -7.51 36.44
C GLY A 598 -14.33 -8.27 35.22
N GLU A 599 -15.11 -8.54 34.18
CA GLU A 599 -14.64 -9.14 32.92
C GLU A 599 -14.55 -8.09 31.82
N ASP A 600 -13.35 -7.92 31.24
CA ASP A 600 -13.09 -6.96 30.18
C ASP A 600 -13.63 -7.39 28.80
N LEU A 601 -14.20 -8.60 28.68
CA LEU A 601 -14.57 -9.21 27.41
C LEU A 601 -15.94 -9.90 27.51
N TYR A 602 -16.77 -9.71 26.49
CA TYR A 602 -18.00 -10.48 26.26
C TYR A 602 -17.97 -11.16 24.88
N TYR A 603 -18.90 -12.10 24.66
CA TYR A 603 -18.93 -12.91 23.44
C TYR A 603 -20.23 -12.71 22.67
N ARG A 604 -20.14 -12.75 21.34
CA ARG A 604 -21.24 -12.58 20.40
C ARG A 604 -21.29 -13.76 19.45
N ALA A 605 -22.47 -14.15 18.99
CA ALA A 605 -22.68 -15.14 17.93
C ALA A 605 -22.99 -14.40 16.62
N GLU A 606 -21.96 -14.08 15.85
CA GLU A 606 -22.09 -13.25 14.65
C GLU A 606 -22.35 -14.08 13.39
N VAL A 607 -23.33 -13.64 12.62
CA VAL A 607 -23.66 -14.26 11.32
C VAL A 607 -22.61 -13.89 10.28
N TYR A 608 -22.13 -14.89 9.57
CA TYR A 608 -21.18 -14.78 8.48
C TYR A 608 -21.78 -15.35 7.18
N LEU A 609 -21.82 -14.56 6.12
CA LEU A 609 -22.16 -14.99 4.76
C LEU A 609 -20.90 -15.06 3.90
N LYS A 610 -20.79 -16.06 3.01
CA LYS A 610 -19.57 -16.32 2.18
C LYS A 610 -19.07 -15.08 1.44
N GLU A 611 -19.98 -14.23 1.01
CA GLU A 611 -19.69 -13.05 0.20
C GLU A 611 -19.53 -11.75 1.02
N GLY A 612 -19.45 -11.89 2.35
CA GLY A 612 -19.15 -10.79 3.28
C GLY A 612 -20.33 -9.91 3.69
N GLY A 613 -20.18 -9.21 4.81
CA GLY A 613 -20.95 -8.02 5.12
C GLY A 613 -22.17 -8.12 6.00
N GLN A 614 -22.31 -9.16 6.84
CA GLN A 614 -23.46 -9.24 7.76
C GLN A 614 -23.05 -9.68 9.18
N ASP A 615 -22.26 -8.91 9.85
CA ASP A 615 -21.77 -9.26 11.19
C ASP A 615 -22.77 -8.80 12.29
N TYR A 616 -24.03 -9.26 12.21
CA TYR A 616 -25.00 -9.03 13.29
C TYR A 616 -25.03 -10.18 14.28
N ASP A 617 -25.29 -9.87 15.53
CA ASP A 617 -25.34 -10.82 16.63
C ASP A 617 -26.71 -11.49 16.72
N ILE A 618 -26.73 -12.81 16.78
CA ILE A 618 -27.93 -13.61 16.93
C ILE A 618 -27.99 -14.33 18.29
N LEU A 619 -27.05 -14.03 19.19
CA LEU A 619 -27.03 -14.68 20.49
C LEU A 619 -28.36 -14.47 21.24
N GLY A 620 -28.89 -15.55 21.80
CA GLY A 620 -30.19 -15.54 22.48
C GLY A 620 -31.41 -15.62 21.57
N TRP A 621 -31.24 -15.72 20.24
CA TRP A 621 -32.37 -15.97 19.34
C TRP A 621 -32.94 -17.38 19.52
N SER A 622 -34.25 -17.51 19.28
CA SER A 622 -34.89 -18.82 19.24
C SER A 622 -34.51 -19.58 17.95
N GLU A 623 -34.62 -20.89 17.98
CA GLU A 623 -34.41 -21.78 16.84
C GLU A 623 -35.26 -21.35 15.63
N ALA A 624 -36.55 -21.08 15.84
CA ALA A 624 -37.45 -20.58 14.81
C ALA A 624 -37.03 -19.23 14.21
N THR A 625 -36.47 -18.32 15.02
CA THR A 625 -35.96 -17.03 14.55
C THR A 625 -34.72 -17.20 13.68
N ILE A 626 -33.82 -18.12 14.05
CA ILE A 626 -32.63 -18.44 13.25
C ILE A 626 -33.04 -19.06 11.91
N ILE A 627 -34.01 -19.99 11.92
CA ILE A 627 -34.55 -20.62 10.70
C ILE A 627 -35.11 -19.56 9.75
N ASN A 628 -35.93 -18.64 10.27
CA ASN A 628 -36.51 -17.56 9.48
C ASN A 628 -35.43 -16.63 8.90
N ASP A 629 -34.38 -16.35 9.65
CA ASP A 629 -33.28 -15.54 9.16
C ASP A 629 -32.51 -16.27 8.04
N VAL A 630 -32.21 -17.56 8.19
CA VAL A 630 -31.58 -18.37 7.14
C VAL A 630 -32.39 -18.33 5.85
N ILE A 631 -33.71 -18.48 5.95
CA ILE A 631 -34.62 -18.42 4.80
C ILE A 631 -34.58 -17.05 4.15
N GLU A 632 -34.59 -15.99 4.93
CA GLU A 632 -34.52 -14.62 4.42
C GLU A 632 -33.18 -14.32 3.75
N GLN A 633 -32.06 -14.78 4.32
CA GLN A 633 -30.75 -14.65 3.70
C GLN A 633 -30.65 -15.48 2.40
N TYR A 634 -31.23 -16.67 2.38
CA TYR A 634 -31.33 -17.50 1.17
C TYR A 634 -32.15 -16.80 0.08
N ARG A 635 -33.30 -16.21 0.42
CA ARG A 635 -34.13 -15.42 -0.49
C ARG A 635 -33.34 -14.26 -1.11
N LYS A 636 -32.57 -13.54 -0.29
CA LYS A 636 -31.69 -12.44 -0.75
C LYS A 636 -30.59 -12.97 -1.68
N HIS A 637 -30.01 -14.12 -1.36
CA HIS A 637 -29.01 -14.76 -2.21
C HIS A 637 -29.57 -15.15 -3.58
N MET A 638 -30.78 -15.70 -3.63
CA MET A 638 -31.46 -16.03 -4.89
C MET A 638 -31.77 -14.78 -5.72
N GLN A 639 -32.19 -13.67 -5.08
CA GLN A 639 -32.37 -12.38 -5.78
C GLN A 639 -31.06 -11.84 -6.32
N PHE A 640 -29.98 -11.97 -5.54
CA PHE A 640 -28.64 -11.59 -5.99
C PHE A 640 -28.22 -12.39 -7.24
N LEU A 641 -28.38 -13.71 -7.25
CA LEU A 641 -28.08 -14.55 -8.41
C LEU A 641 -28.89 -14.13 -9.63
N HIS A 642 -30.17 -13.79 -9.44
CA HIS A 642 -31.03 -13.33 -10.54
C HIS A 642 -30.57 -12.00 -11.15
N ILE A 643 -29.98 -11.09 -10.36
CA ILE A 643 -29.48 -9.79 -10.83
C ILE A 643 -28.11 -9.93 -11.51
N VAL A 644 -27.30 -10.91 -11.10
CA VAL A 644 -25.93 -11.10 -11.61
C VAL A 644 -25.90 -11.92 -12.90
N ARG A 645 -26.94 -12.75 -13.17
CA ARG A 645 -27.16 -13.41 -14.46
C ARG A 645 -27.44 -12.37 -15.56
#